data_072f4973ee180549c9d98d1c40d091b2
#
_entry.id   072f4973ee180549c9d98d1c40d091b2
#
_cell.length_a   1.000
_cell.length_b   1.000
_cell.length_c   1.000
_cell.angle_alpha   90.00
_cell.angle_beta   90.00
_cell.angle_gamma   90.00
#
_symmetry.space_group_name_H-M   'P 1'
#
loop_
_entity.id
_entity.type
_entity.pdbx_description
1 polymer ?
#
loop_
_entity_poly.entity_id
_entity_poly.type
_entity_poly.pdbx_seq_one_letter_code
_entity_poly.pdbx_strand_id
1 'polypeptide(L)'
;MKDREWKIKKPMLFAEKYGILIFPLTAGILFLLQNTSHTIAGSQIDWISQHTVLAEYFRQRFYSTHEFFPQFASELGGGQNIYNFAYYGLYSPLVLLSYAFPFLSMEMWFQIMGILTHTADGVLCFLWLNRHLKKPYSICGAMFLMCSSAVVYHTYAQVMFVDYLPFLLLMLIGVDTRRKTKGKVLLIIGAMCTVMTSFYFAPAAFTAVGIYVLCGTKIESTGKGTGRLKSVLLFFKDCLWQLFPVFYGIVLSAFYLCPVLCTLAGGRSGGKDIQATDLFIPDVTVGKYLYKPYGLGMTAIAVMAVCMWIIRGRKIGKERWKLALLLAVIFLLPVFPWLLNGGLYARSKAFLPLLPLVCFLTAAFLEMLSDQNRIFSGKQLLAGFVAAGAVLLYGAAGSSTEEQILLALDLAMIGIGLLFTGTGLRSLFMRRGRLIKSKRLDRPGGLIAILALMMALAVSIGTAVLSRDTHTERALIQELYDPGVRIAAETILSEESYAVRMEVRGDREYEKANQNRILTAGQNLTTCYSSVENPWYTRFRQVIGLEKSTRNRLMLDAQRNPLFLRFMGVKYLIGGDCPEGWTEVPLSGDAENQKEKVPAGSQPRVYRQEKAAPLFYLTDQTMGEKAFQNLTWQEKQIDLLEYAIVPEQKESSQEKAGMENARKDAEDSLSECGVTFAGTESSDKTVSYTEAGKLRIRLKKAAAGRIFMERETQKGEYLFLSFRVKNNQSGKDVSVTVNGTKNKLSSIHTDYATGDDTFHYVFALPEGTKELSVIYGSGDYELEDISCLTGSVDENRNRSLYQNPVQLTRSSSGNGYEGLVQADNSRWLVTSLPYDENFHITVDGKKIQPERLNTAFLGMHIQEGNHQVKIWYESAGSQAGLLLSGVAVVVGGIGIFLRILLRTTGQRRKARRN
;
A
#
# COMPACT_ATOMS: atom_id res chain seq x y z
N MET A 1 54.78 -12.45 34.44
CA MET A 1 54.33 -11.72 33.25
C MET A 1 53.25 -12.46 32.42
N LYS A 2 52.87 -13.70 32.73
CA LYS A 2 51.80 -14.44 32.00
C LYS A 2 50.37 -14.15 32.49
N ASP A 3 50.14 -13.64 33.68
CA ASP A 3 48.79 -13.45 34.23
C ASP A 3 48.12 -12.14 33.89
N ARG A 4 48.89 -11.14 33.33
CA ARG A 4 48.28 -9.85 32.92
C ARG A 4 47.61 -9.89 31.51
N GLU A 5 48.02 -10.82 30.67
CA GLU A 5 47.42 -10.97 29.32
C GLU A 5 46.05 -11.68 29.36
N TRP A 6 45.83 -12.54 30.39
CA TRP A 6 44.63 -13.35 30.47
C TRP A 6 43.38 -12.56 30.91
N LYS A 7 43.55 -11.54 31.78
CA LYS A 7 42.43 -10.68 32.21
C LYS A 7 41.94 -9.69 31.16
N ILE A 8 42.74 -9.36 30.16
CA ILE A 8 42.34 -8.41 29.10
C ILE A 8 41.62 -9.15 27.96
N LYS A 9 41.86 -10.46 27.79
CA LYS A 9 41.21 -11.26 26.74
C LYS A 9 39.75 -11.64 27.04
N LYS A 10 39.37 -11.84 28.33
CA LYS A 10 38.02 -12.26 28.72
C LYS A 10 36.88 -11.29 28.29
N PRO A 11 36.93 -9.99 28.55
CA PRO A 11 35.84 -9.07 28.10
C PRO A 11 35.82 -8.86 26.59
N MET A 12 36.96 -8.99 25.90
CA MET A 12 37.02 -8.88 24.45
C MET A 12 36.44 -10.14 23.78
N LEU A 13 36.70 -11.32 24.30
CA LEU A 13 36.10 -12.59 23.88
C LEU A 13 34.60 -12.64 24.12
N PHE A 14 34.09 -12.07 25.23
CA PHE A 14 32.67 -11.98 25.52
C PHE A 14 31.97 -11.05 24.52
N ALA A 15 32.50 -9.83 24.27
CA ALA A 15 31.97 -8.92 23.28
C ALA A 15 32.10 -9.44 21.84
N GLU A 16 33.10 -10.25 21.55
CA GLU A 16 33.26 -10.93 20.28
C GLU A 16 32.27 -12.06 20.06
N LYS A 17 31.91 -12.79 21.10
CA LYS A 17 31.00 -13.93 21.01
C LYS A 17 29.52 -13.52 21.06
N TYR A 18 29.19 -12.52 21.87
CA TYR A 18 27.81 -12.14 22.18
C TYR A 18 27.36 -10.80 21.54
N GLY A 19 28.25 -10.11 20.80
CA GLY A 19 27.90 -8.83 20.16
C GLY A 19 26.75 -8.90 19.16
N ILE A 20 26.43 -10.10 18.65
CA ILE A 20 25.27 -10.31 17.77
C ILE A 20 23.95 -10.22 18.51
N LEU A 21 23.93 -10.48 19.81
CA LEU A 21 22.71 -10.43 20.63
C LEU A 21 22.13 -9.00 20.77
N ILE A 22 22.92 -7.98 20.40
CA ILE A 22 22.42 -6.59 20.42
C ILE A 22 21.26 -6.39 19.42
N PHE A 23 21.24 -7.13 18.31
CA PHE A 23 20.23 -6.96 17.27
C PHE A 23 18.83 -7.46 17.71
N PRO A 24 18.65 -8.72 18.16
CA PRO A 24 17.35 -9.16 18.68
C PRO A 24 16.92 -8.38 19.91
N LEU A 25 17.86 -7.95 20.76
CA LEU A 25 17.54 -7.11 21.91
C LEU A 25 16.98 -5.75 21.47
N THR A 26 17.61 -5.11 20.49
CA THR A 26 17.13 -3.82 19.94
C THR A 26 15.75 -3.97 19.30
N ALA A 27 15.56 -5.00 18.46
CA ALA A 27 14.26 -5.27 17.84
C ALA A 27 13.17 -5.51 18.90
N GLY A 28 13.47 -6.30 19.95
CA GLY A 28 12.56 -6.57 21.07
C GLY A 28 12.21 -5.31 21.87
N ILE A 29 13.19 -4.47 22.18
CA ILE A 29 12.95 -3.20 22.89
C ILE A 29 12.06 -2.28 22.08
N LEU A 30 12.36 -2.07 20.79
CA LEU A 30 11.57 -1.21 19.91
C LEU A 30 10.13 -1.73 19.74
N PHE A 31 9.93 -3.03 19.70
CA PHE A 31 8.61 -3.64 19.71
C PHE A 31 7.87 -3.38 21.03
N LEU A 32 8.52 -3.64 22.17
CA LEU A 32 7.90 -3.45 23.49
C LEU A 32 7.50 -2.01 23.78
N LEU A 33 8.23 -1.03 23.23
CA LEU A 33 7.89 0.38 23.37
C LEU A 33 6.58 0.76 22.64
N GLN A 34 6.15 -0.02 21.63
CA GLN A 34 4.92 0.18 20.88
C GLN A 34 3.75 -0.69 21.38
N ASN A 35 4.05 -1.81 22.05
CA ASN A 35 3.07 -2.70 22.66
C ASN A 35 2.89 -2.37 24.13
N THR A 36 1.76 -1.72 24.45
CA THR A 36 1.38 -1.33 25.80
C THR A 36 0.11 -2.06 26.24
N SER A 37 -0.37 -1.76 27.45
CA SER A 37 -1.67 -2.24 27.92
C SER A 37 -2.83 -1.74 27.05
N HIS A 38 -2.69 -0.58 26.40
CA HIS A 38 -3.75 0.08 25.61
C HIS A 38 -3.55 -0.03 24.11
N THR A 39 -2.35 -0.31 23.63
CA THR A 39 -2.01 -0.33 22.22
C THR A 39 -1.33 -1.63 21.79
N ILE A 40 -1.42 -1.95 20.51
CA ILE A 40 -0.60 -2.96 19.84
C ILE A 40 0.25 -2.31 18.76
N ALA A 41 1.44 -2.83 18.49
CA ALA A 41 2.26 -2.43 17.35
C ALA A 41 1.54 -2.83 16.06
N GLY A 42 1.36 -1.86 15.17
CA GLY A 42 0.65 -2.00 13.90
C GLY A 42 -0.23 -0.79 13.62
N SER A 43 -0.05 -0.12 12.47
CA SER A 43 -0.83 1.06 12.10
C SER A 43 -2.29 0.71 11.81
N GLN A 44 -3.19 1.62 12.17
CA GLN A 44 -4.62 1.43 11.93
C GLN A 44 -4.96 1.39 10.43
N ILE A 45 -4.42 2.31 9.63
CA ILE A 45 -4.84 2.49 8.24
C ILE A 45 -4.16 1.47 7.32
N ASP A 46 -2.84 1.39 7.34
CA ASP A 46 -2.11 0.56 6.38
C ASP A 46 -1.93 -0.87 6.88
N TRP A 47 -1.53 -1.06 8.14
CA TRP A 47 -1.20 -2.37 8.65
C TRP A 47 -2.45 -3.21 8.91
N ILE A 48 -3.42 -2.69 9.72
CA ILE A 48 -4.61 -3.45 10.14
C ILE A 48 -5.67 -3.54 9.02
N SER A 49 -5.82 -2.49 8.19
CA SER A 49 -6.86 -2.44 7.16
C SER A 49 -6.44 -2.99 5.79
N GLN A 50 -5.15 -3.27 5.59
CA GLN A 50 -4.63 -3.71 4.30
C GLN A 50 -3.65 -4.89 4.44
N HIS A 51 -2.51 -4.72 5.10
CA HIS A 51 -1.45 -5.74 5.10
C HIS A 51 -1.89 -7.02 5.80
N THR A 52 -2.51 -6.93 6.99
CA THR A 52 -2.95 -8.11 7.72
C THR A 52 -4.18 -8.74 7.09
N VAL A 53 -5.18 -7.94 6.77
CA VAL A 53 -6.48 -8.46 6.27
C VAL A 53 -6.36 -9.08 4.88
N LEU A 54 -5.55 -8.50 3.97
CA LEU A 54 -5.36 -9.07 2.64
C LEU A 54 -4.49 -10.33 2.67
N ALA A 55 -3.43 -10.35 3.50
CA ALA A 55 -2.65 -11.55 3.70
C ALA A 55 -3.49 -12.69 4.31
N GLU A 56 -4.37 -12.35 5.28
CA GLU A 56 -5.32 -13.31 5.84
C GLU A 56 -6.32 -13.81 4.79
N TYR A 57 -6.85 -12.91 3.96
CA TYR A 57 -7.72 -13.27 2.85
C TYR A 57 -7.06 -14.27 1.89
N PHE A 58 -5.80 -14.07 1.50
CA PHE A 58 -5.07 -15.00 0.65
C PHE A 58 -4.88 -16.36 1.31
N ARG A 59 -4.57 -16.40 2.60
CA ARG A 59 -4.41 -17.63 3.38
C ARG A 59 -5.70 -18.40 3.49
N GLN A 60 -6.81 -17.74 3.85
CA GLN A 60 -8.14 -18.35 3.95
C GLN A 60 -8.62 -18.88 2.60
N ARG A 61 -8.39 -18.11 1.53
CA ARG A 61 -8.73 -18.53 0.18
C ARG A 61 -7.97 -19.80 -0.22
N PHE A 62 -6.68 -19.87 0.09
CA PHE A 62 -5.89 -21.08 -0.15
C PHE A 62 -6.48 -22.29 0.60
N TYR A 63 -6.86 -22.14 1.86
CA TYR A 63 -7.43 -23.24 2.62
C TYR A 63 -8.81 -23.68 2.12
N SER A 64 -9.62 -22.74 1.64
CA SER A 64 -10.96 -23.05 1.17
C SER A 64 -11.01 -23.66 -0.24
N THR A 65 -10.06 -23.28 -1.12
CA THR A 65 -10.08 -23.67 -2.53
C THR A 65 -8.93 -24.59 -2.93
N HIS A 66 -7.87 -24.70 -2.12
CA HIS A 66 -6.59 -25.32 -2.44
C HIS A 66 -5.93 -24.79 -3.72
N GLU A 67 -6.38 -23.61 -4.20
CA GLU A 67 -5.86 -22.97 -5.41
C GLU A 67 -4.54 -22.23 -5.10
N PHE A 68 -3.46 -22.71 -5.73
CA PHE A 68 -2.12 -22.12 -5.53
C PHE A 68 -1.90 -20.85 -6.35
N PHE A 69 -2.63 -20.70 -7.46
CA PHE A 69 -2.53 -19.58 -8.39
C PHE A 69 -3.90 -18.90 -8.55
N PRO A 70 -4.46 -18.32 -7.49
CA PRO A 70 -5.76 -17.68 -7.56
C PRO A 70 -5.72 -16.54 -8.57
N GLN A 71 -6.84 -16.36 -9.32
CA GLN A 71 -6.94 -15.36 -10.38
C GLN A 71 -7.92 -14.24 -10.03
N PHE A 72 -8.97 -14.54 -9.27
CA PHE A 72 -10.10 -13.65 -9.03
C PHE A 72 -10.42 -13.54 -7.54
N ALA A 73 -10.60 -12.30 -7.06
CA ALA A 73 -11.02 -11.97 -5.71
C ALA A 73 -12.49 -11.55 -5.72
N SER A 74 -13.39 -12.55 -5.68
CA SER A 74 -14.84 -12.36 -5.75
C SER A 74 -15.41 -11.56 -4.58
N GLU A 75 -14.77 -11.64 -3.42
CA GLU A 75 -15.23 -11.04 -2.17
C GLU A 75 -14.87 -9.55 -2.02
N LEU A 76 -13.99 -9.01 -2.86
CA LEU A 76 -13.48 -7.64 -2.75
C LEU A 76 -13.90 -6.76 -3.92
N GLY A 77 -14.39 -5.55 -3.61
CA GLY A 77 -14.67 -4.52 -4.61
C GLY A 77 -15.62 -4.95 -5.73
N GLY A 78 -16.67 -5.72 -5.39
CA GLY A 78 -17.62 -6.27 -6.37
C GLY A 78 -17.11 -7.47 -7.16
N GLY A 79 -15.87 -7.87 -6.95
CA GLY A 79 -15.11 -8.86 -7.72
C GLY A 79 -13.98 -8.21 -8.52
N GLN A 80 -12.74 -8.53 -8.17
CA GLN A 80 -11.54 -7.90 -8.73
C GLN A 80 -10.53 -8.94 -9.20
N ASN A 81 -9.65 -8.56 -10.13
CA ASN A 81 -8.41 -9.29 -10.38
C ASN A 81 -7.63 -9.40 -9.06
N ILE A 82 -7.23 -10.60 -8.65
CA ILE A 82 -6.52 -10.78 -7.38
C ILE A 82 -5.17 -10.07 -7.37
N TYR A 83 -4.55 -9.86 -8.53
CA TYR A 83 -3.28 -9.15 -8.65
C TYR A 83 -3.39 -7.64 -8.42
N ASN A 84 -4.61 -7.07 -8.34
CA ASN A 84 -4.84 -5.73 -7.81
C ASN A 84 -4.35 -5.62 -6.36
N PHE A 85 -4.36 -6.71 -5.62
CA PHE A 85 -3.94 -6.80 -4.22
C PHE A 85 -2.55 -7.43 -4.03
N ALA A 86 -1.84 -7.74 -5.11
CA ALA A 86 -0.55 -8.44 -5.07
C ALA A 86 0.50 -7.76 -4.18
N TYR A 87 0.48 -6.43 -4.10
CA TYR A 87 1.36 -5.63 -3.25
C TYR A 87 1.32 -6.01 -1.77
N TYR A 88 0.19 -6.54 -1.30
CA TYR A 88 -0.05 -6.85 0.10
C TYR A 88 0.36 -8.28 0.49
N GLY A 89 1.27 -8.88 -0.25
CA GLY A 89 1.94 -10.12 0.14
C GLY A 89 1.39 -11.40 -0.48
N LEU A 90 0.66 -11.35 -1.59
CA LEU A 90 0.05 -12.51 -2.25
C LEU A 90 1.00 -13.72 -2.35
N TYR A 91 2.27 -13.48 -2.70
CA TYR A 91 3.30 -14.53 -2.76
C TYR A 91 4.54 -14.19 -1.93
N SER A 92 4.45 -13.24 -0.98
CA SER A 92 5.59 -12.97 -0.08
C SER A 92 6.00 -14.26 0.64
N PRO A 93 7.29 -14.67 0.58
CA PRO A 93 7.75 -15.86 1.28
C PRO A 93 7.44 -15.83 2.76
N LEU A 94 7.41 -14.64 3.34
CA LEU A 94 7.12 -14.40 4.75
C LEU A 94 5.63 -14.64 5.07
N VAL A 95 4.74 -14.23 4.17
CA VAL A 95 3.29 -14.50 4.29
C VAL A 95 3.01 -15.98 4.02
N LEU A 96 3.62 -16.58 2.99
CA LEU A 96 3.45 -18.01 2.69
C LEU A 96 3.90 -18.90 3.86
N LEU A 97 4.91 -18.49 4.60
CA LEU A 97 5.34 -19.22 5.79
C LEU A 97 4.24 -19.28 6.87
N SER A 98 3.35 -18.27 6.95
CA SER A 98 2.22 -18.27 7.88
C SER A 98 1.22 -19.41 7.63
N TYR A 99 1.19 -19.96 6.40
CA TYR A 99 0.29 -21.05 6.04
C TYR A 99 0.60 -22.36 6.80
N ALA A 100 1.83 -22.48 7.32
CA ALA A 100 2.17 -23.58 8.23
C ALA A 100 1.69 -23.38 9.67
N PHE A 101 1.14 -22.19 10.01
CA PHE A 101 0.72 -21.82 11.37
C PHE A 101 -0.71 -21.27 11.40
N PRO A 102 -1.72 -22.05 11.00
CA PRO A 102 -3.10 -21.59 10.88
C PRO A 102 -3.73 -21.11 12.19
N PHE A 103 -3.18 -21.54 13.33
CA PHE A 103 -3.60 -21.15 14.67
C PHE A 103 -3.17 -19.75 15.10
N LEU A 104 -2.23 -19.12 14.37
CA LEU A 104 -1.82 -17.73 14.62
C LEU A 104 -2.67 -16.79 13.76
N SER A 105 -3.26 -15.77 14.39
CA SER A 105 -3.88 -14.68 13.62
C SER A 105 -2.84 -13.96 12.78
N MET A 106 -3.26 -13.34 11.68
CA MET A 106 -2.30 -12.67 10.78
C MET A 106 -1.66 -11.45 11.46
N GLU A 107 -2.37 -10.79 12.37
CA GLU A 107 -1.82 -9.68 13.15
C GLU A 107 -0.68 -10.16 14.05
N MET A 108 -0.88 -11.27 14.76
CA MET A 108 0.16 -11.89 15.60
C MET A 108 1.33 -12.35 14.75
N TRP A 109 1.03 -12.94 13.59
CA TRP A 109 2.08 -13.36 12.64
C TRP A 109 2.94 -12.18 12.20
N PHE A 110 2.34 -11.07 11.76
CA PHE A 110 3.09 -9.90 11.32
C PHE A 110 3.87 -9.22 12.46
N GLN A 111 3.40 -9.28 13.69
CA GLN A 111 4.19 -8.80 14.84
C GLN A 111 5.44 -9.67 15.07
N ILE A 112 5.28 -11.00 15.06
CA ILE A 112 6.41 -11.94 15.17
C ILE A 112 7.39 -11.71 14.02
N MET A 113 6.88 -11.59 12.81
CA MET A 113 7.68 -11.33 11.61
C MET A 113 8.42 -10.01 11.68
N GLY A 114 7.76 -8.94 12.17
CA GLY A 114 8.40 -7.64 12.35
C GLY A 114 9.64 -7.73 13.23
N ILE A 115 9.58 -8.47 14.35
CA ILE A 115 10.74 -8.71 15.22
C ILE A 115 11.81 -9.54 14.49
N LEU A 116 11.39 -10.60 13.78
CA LEU A 116 12.33 -11.51 13.09
C LEU A 116 13.02 -10.84 11.90
N THR A 117 12.29 -10.11 11.07
CA THR A 117 12.86 -9.39 9.90
C THR A 117 13.77 -8.27 10.36
N HIS A 118 13.36 -7.47 11.35
CA HIS A 118 14.18 -6.41 11.91
C HIS A 118 15.47 -6.96 12.54
N THR A 119 15.40 -8.11 13.22
CA THR A 119 16.59 -8.83 13.74
C THR A 119 17.47 -9.31 12.59
N ALA A 120 16.87 -9.90 11.53
CA ALA A 120 17.59 -10.39 10.38
C ALA A 120 18.31 -9.27 9.63
N ASP A 121 17.71 -8.09 9.53
CA ASP A 121 18.34 -6.89 8.96
C ASP A 121 19.62 -6.52 9.69
N GLY A 122 19.58 -6.48 11.02
CA GLY A 122 20.77 -6.21 11.84
C GLY A 122 21.85 -7.26 11.67
N VAL A 123 21.49 -8.54 11.77
CA VAL A 123 22.43 -9.68 11.65
C VAL A 123 23.03 -9.74 10.25
N LEU A 124 22.22 -9.70 9.20
CA LEU A 124 22.70 -9.82 7.83
C LEU A 124 23.55 -8.60 7.42
N CYS A 125 23.13 -7.39 7.82
CA CYS A 125 23.91 -6.17 7.61
C CYS A 125 25.27 -6.28 8.32
N PHE A 126 25.30 -6.70 9.57
CA PHE A 126 26.54 -6.94 10.29
C PHE A 126 27.42 -7.97 9.57
N LEU A 127 26.87 -9.13 9.15
CA LEU A 127 27.61 -10.18 8.46
C LEU A 127 28.19 -9.69 7.13
N TRP A 128 27.47 -8.82 6.43
CA TRP A 128 27.95 -8.17 5.21
C TRP A 128 29.06 -7.18 5.50
N LEU A 129 28.84 -6.22 6.42
CA LEU A 129 29.79 -5.15 6.76
C LEU A 129 31.09 -5.71 7.37
N ASN A 130 31.02 -6.77 8.17
CA ASN A 130 32.17 -7.40 8.82
C ASN A 130 33.14 -8.06 7.84
N ARG A 131 32.79 -8.11 6.55
CA ARG A 131 33.71 -8.53 5.47
C ARG A 131 34.62 -7.39 5.02
N HIS A 132 34.26 -6.14 5.32
CA HIS A 132 34.88 -4.94 4.79
C HIS A 132 35.41 -3.99 5.88
N LEU A 133 34.89 -4.11 7.10
CA LEU A 133 35.14 -3.23 8.22
C LEU A 133 35.49 -4.01 9.49
N LYS A 134 36.16 -3.36 10.43
CA LYS A 134 36.39 -3.92 11.76
C LYS A 134 35.07 -4.09 12.51
N LYS A 135 34.97 -5.15 13.27
CA LYS A 135 33.76 -5.60 13.97
C LYS A 135 32.97 -4.50 14.69
N PRO A 136 33.56 -3.58 15.49
CA PRO A 136 32.80 -2.53 16.16
C PRO A 136 32.06 -1.60 15.21
N TYR A 137 32.68 -1.25 14.07
CA TYR A 137 32.07 -0.38 13.06
C TYR A 137 31.05 -1.12 12.20
N SER A 138 31.23 -2.41 12.00
CA SER A 138 30.23 -3.28 11.38
C SER A 138 28.96 -3.38 12.24
N ILE A 139 29.09 -3.50 13.56
CA ILE A 139 27.97 -3.43 14.49
C ILE A 139 27.30 -2.05 14.41
N CYS A 140 28.10 -0.98 14.45
CA CYS A 140 27.58 0.38 14.35
C CYS A 140 26.80 0.61 13.04
N GLY A 141 27.30 0.16 11.90
CA GLY A 141 26.62 0.27 10.60
C GLY A 141 25.30 -0.52 10.56
N ALA A 142 25.28 -1.72 11.15
CA ALA A 142 24.07 -2.53 11.26
C ALA A 142 23.04 -1.85 12.20
N MET A 143 23.50 -1.24 13.30
CA MET A 143 22.63 -0.47 14.19
C MET A 143 22.08 0.79 13.52
N PHE A 144 22.83 1.47 12.65
CA PHE A 144 22.27 2.58 11.84
C PHE A 144 21.14 2.11 10.92
N LEU A 145 21.26 0.93 10.32
CA LEU A 145 20.17 0.35 9.54
C LEU A 145 18.94 0.10 10.42
N MET A 146 19.11 -0.61 11.53
CA MET A 146 18.03 -0.94 12.45
C MET A 146 17.39 0.29 13.11
N CYS A 147 18.18 1.29 13.45
CA CYS A 147 17.72 2.54 14.07
C CYS A 147 17.36 3.64 13.06
N SER A 148 17.28 3.32 11.77
CA SER A 148 16.70 4.24 10.80
C SER A 148 15.21 4.41 11.08
N SER A 149 14.72 5.66 11.14
CA SER A 149 13.29 5.92 11.35
C SER A 149 12.42 5.27 10.27
N ALA A 150 12.94 5.13 9.06
CA ALA A 150 12.25 4.45 7.97
C ALA A 150 12.06 2.95 8.26
N VAL A 151 13.08 2.26 8.73
CA VAL A 151 12.98 0.83 9.05
C VAL A 151 12.08 0.61 10.26
N VAL A 152 12.28 1.37 11.35
CA VAL A 152 11.48 1.24 12.58
C VAL A 152 9.99 1.53 12.34
N TYR A 153 9.68 2.59 11.59
CA TYR A 153 8.30 2.96 11.29
C TYR A 153 7.62 1.91 10.39
N HIS A 154 8.26 1.55 9.27
CA HIS A 154 7.61 0.69 8.29
C HIS A 154 7.51 -0.77 8.73
N THR A 155 8.30 -1.22 9.70
CA THR A 155 8.12 -2.55 10.31
C THR A 155 6.71 -2.75 10.87
N TYR A 156 6.04 -1.67 11.32
CA TYR A 156 4.70 -1.72 11.90
C TYR A 156 3.67 -0.82 11.22
N ALA A 157 4.03 -0.19 10.10
CA ALA A 157 3.08 0.58 9.29
C ALA A 157 2.88 -0.05 7.91
N GLN A 158 3.90 0.00 7.07
CA GLN A 158 3.85 -0.49 5.69
C GLN A 158 4.92 -1.56 5.50
N VAL A 159 4.67 -2.75 6.00
CA VAL A 159 5.66 -3.84 6.12
C VAL A 159 6.37 -4.18 4.80
N MET A 160 5.68 -4.07 3.66
CA MET A 160 6.28 -4.34 2.35
C MET A 160 7.34 -3.29 1.93
N PHE A 161 7.51 -2.20 2.70
CA PHE A 161 8.56 -1.22 2.48
C PHE A 161 9.91 -1.68 3.02
N VAL A 162 9.94 -2.63 3.96
CA VAL A 162 11.16 -3.08 4.64
C VAL A 162 11.35 -4.59 4.62
N ASP A 163 10.31 -5.40 4.50
CA ASP A 163 10.38 -6.87 4.58
C ASP A 163 11.25 -7.52 3.48
N TYR A 164 11.58 -6.80 2.40
CA TYR A 164 12.54 -7.26 1.39
C TYR A 164 14.00 -7.01 1.79
N LEU A 165 14.30 -6.19 2.80
CA LEU A 165 15.67 -5.83 3.20
C LEU A 165 16.55 -7.05 3.55
N PRO A 166 16.07 -8.08 4.28
CA PRO A 166 16.86 -9.29 4.51
C PRO A 166 17.32 -9.94 3.19
N PHE A 167 16.45 -9.97 2.19
CA PHE A 167 16.76 -10.56 0.88
C PHE A 167 17.73 -9.70 0.07
N LEU A 168 17.62 -8.37 0.17
CA LEU A 168 18.60 -7.45 -0.39
C LEU A 168 19.98 -7.63 0.25
N LEU A 169 20.05 -7.76 1.57
CA LEU A 169 21.30 -8.00 2.30
C LEU A 169 21.92 -9.36 1.93
N LEU A 170 21.10 -10.39 1.71
CA LEU A 170 21.58 -11.66 1.14
C LEU A 170 22.19 -11.48 -0.24
N MET A 171 21.60 -10.64 -1.10
CA MET A 171 22.19 -10.32 -2.41
C MET A 171 23.53 -9.59 -2.28
N LEU A 172 23.67 -8.63 -1.36
CA LEU A 172 24.94 -7.94 -1.12
C LEU A 172 26.04 -8.90 -0.63
N ILE A 173 25.70 -9.84 0.27
CA ILE A 173 26.59 -10.95 0.68
C ILE A 173 26.90 -11.85 -0.51
N GLY A 174 25.90 -12.11 -1.36
CA GLY A 174 26.03 -12.89 -2.58
C GLY A 174 27.02 -12.26 -3.56
N VAL A 175 27.01 -10.95 -3.75
CA VAL A 175 27.98 -10.22 -4.57
C VAL A 175 29.40 -10.43 -4.07
N ASP A 176 29.65 -10.34 -2.76
CA ASP A 176 30.99 -10.55 -2.19
C ASP A 176 31.50 -11.99 -2.34
N THR A 177 30.57 -12.93 -2.36
CA THR A 177 30.89 -14.37 -2.43
C THR A 177 30.60 -15.00 -3.80
N ARG A 178 30.32 -14.21 -4.82
CA ARG A 178 29.86 -14.62 -6.17
C ARG A 178 30.77 -15.60 -6.91
N ARG A 179 32.06 -15.63 -6.58
CA ARG A 179 33.00 -16.64 -7.14
C ARG A 179 32.69 -18.06 -6.65
N LYS A 180 32.02 -18.22 -5.53
CA LYS A 180 31.55 -19.49 -4.97
C LYS A 180 30.10 -19.75 -5.39
N THR A 181 29.74 -21.03 -5.50
CA THR A 181 28.34 -21.43 -5.80
C THR A 181 27.34 -20.84 -4.80
N LYS A 182 27.70 -20.83 -3.50
CA LYS A 182 26.85 -20.27 -2.44
C LYS A 182 26.47 -18.81 -2.71
N GLY A 183 27.42 -17.99 -3.20
CA GLY A 183 27.14 -16.58 -3.52
C GLY A 183 26.14 -16.42 -4.69
N LYS A 184 26.26 -17.27 -5.73
CA LYS A 184 25.29 -17.25 -6.84
C LYS A 184 23.90 -17.66 -6.38
N VAL A 185 23.79 -18.68 -5.51
CA VAL A 185 22.50 -19.09 -4.92
C VAL A 185 21.88 -17.98 -4.07
N LEU A 186 22.68 -17.27 -3.26
CA LEU A 186 22.19 -16.11 -2.48
C LEU A 186 21.68 -14.99 -3.38
N LEU A 187 22.32 -14.74 -4.52
CA LEU A 187 21.84 -13.75 -5.51
C LEU A 187 20.51 -14.18 -6.13
N ILE A 188 20.37 -15.46 -6.52
CA ILE A 188 19.15 -16.00 -7.14
C ILE A 188 17.98 -15.93 -6.14
N ILE A 189 18.17 -16.53 -4.96
CA ILE A 189 17.12 -16.57 -3.92
C ILE A 189 16.78 -15.16 -3.45
N GLY A 190 17.80 -14.32 -3.19
CA GLY A 190 17.58 -12.95 -2.77
C GLY A 190 16.77 -12.14 -3.80
N ALA A 191 17.08 -12.29 -5.10
CA ALA A 191 16.35 -11.61 -6.16
C ALA A 191 14.90 -12.09 -6.27
N MET A 192 14.69 -13.41 -6.31
CA MET A 192 13.37 -14.02 -6.36
C MET A 192 12.51 -13.57 -5.16
N CYS A 193 13.01 -13.72 -3.94
CA CYS A 193 12.28 -13.35 -2.73
C CYS A 193 12.04 -11.83 -2.63
N THR A 194 12.98 -10.99 -3.12
CA THR A 194 12.76 -9.54 -3.19
C THR A 194 11.56 -9.20 -4.09
N VAL A 195 11.48 -9.79 -5.29
CA VAL A 195 10.34 -9.59 -6.20
C VAL A 195 9.04 -10.07 -5.56
N MET A 196 9.04 -11.28 -5.00
CA MET A 196 7.85 -11.89 -4.39
C MET A 196 7.37 -11.15 -3.14
N THR A 197 8.28 -10.51 -2.38
CA THR A 197 7.92 -9.71 -1.20
C THR A 197 7.44 -8.32 -1.60
N SER A 198 8.16 -7.65 -2.49
CA SER A 198 7.83 -6.28 -2.89
C SER A 198 8.31 -5.98 -4.32
N PHE A 199 7.47 -6.30 -5.30
CA PHE A 199 7.74 -5.94 -6.70
C PHE A 199 7.99 -4.45 -6.88
N TYR A 200 7.38 -3.61 -6.04
CA TYR A 200 7.50 -2.16 -6.08
C TYR A 200 8.91 -1.67 -5.72
N PHE A 201 9.53 -2.26 -4.69
CA PHE A 201 10.90 -1.90 -4.26
C PHE A 201 11.99 -2.72 -4.96
N ALA A 202 11.63 -3.79 -5.68
CA ALA A 202 12.57 -4.65 -6.38
C ALA A 202 13.47 -3.88 -7.37
N PRO A 203 12.99 -2.95 -8.22
CA PRO A 203 13.84 -2.15 -9.11
C PRO A 203 14.92 -1.36 -8.36
N ALA A 204 14.56 -0.72 -7.26
CA ALA A 204 15.50 0.05 -6.44
C ALA A 204 16.49 -0.87 -5.68
N ALA A 205 16.04 -2.04 -5.23
CA ALA A 205 16.91 -3.05 -4.61
C ALA A 205 17.94 -3.61 -5.62
N PHE A 206 17.52 -3.89 -6.85
CA PHE A 206 18.44 -4.31 -7.91
C PHE A 206 19.38 -3.19 -8.34
N THR A 207 18.93 -1.95 -8.31
CA THR A 207 19.77 -0.77 -8.51
C THR A 207 20.86 -0.67 -7.43
N ALA A 208 20.52 -0.91 -6.16
CA ALA A 208 21.50 -0.95 -5.07
C ALA A 208 22.56 -2.03 -5.30
N VAL A 209 22.14 -3.25 -5.67
CA VAL A 209 23.05 -4.34 -6.01
C VAL A 209 23.92 -4.00 -7.23
N GLY A 210 23.32 -3.42 -8.27
CA GLY A 210 24.00 -2.97 -9.47
C GLY A 210 25.08 -1.92 -9.18
N ILE A 211 24.77 -0.89 -8.38
CA ILE A 211 25.72 0.13 -7.93
C ILE A 211 26.87 -0.52 -7.16
N TYR A 212 26.57 -1.44 -6.28
CA TYR A 212 27.59 -2.15 -5.48
C TYR A 212 28.53 -2.98 -6.37
N VAL A 213 27.99 -3.69 -7.38
CA VAL A 213 28.78 -4.40 -8.39
C VAL A 213 29.64 -3.45 -9.21
N LEU A 214 29.08 -2.35 -9.71
CA LEU A 214 29.78 -1.34 -10.51
C LEU A 214 30.97 -0.71 -9.75
N CYS A 215 30.77 -0.42 -8.47
CA CYS A 215 31.83 0.16 -7.63
C CYS A 215 32.95 -0.84 -7.33
N GLY A 216 32.61 -2.11 -7.09
CA GLY A 216 33.56 -3.17 -6.72
C GLY A 216 34.28 -3.84 -7.90
N THR A 217 33.79 -3.66 -9.14
CA THR A 217 34.40 -4.26 -10.32
C THR A 217 35.59 -3.39 -10.78
N LYS A 218 36.74 -4.06 -10.99
CA LYS A 218 37.96 -3.39 -11.47
C LYS A 218 37.93 -3.32 -13.00
N ILE A 219 38.31 -2.17 -13.54
CA ILE A 219 38.60 -2.05 -14.97
C ILE A 219 39.95 -2.69 -15.19
N GLU A 220 40.01 -3.88 -15.79
CA GLU A 220 41.26 -4.47 -16.20
C GLU A 220 41.86 -3.63 -17.34
N SER A 221 43.04 -3.05 -17.10
CA SER A 221 43.84 -2.46 -18.18
C SER A 221 44.40 -3.63 -18.98
N THR A 222 43.68 -4.08 -19.98
CA THR A 222 44.22 -4.95 -20.99
C THR A 222 45.40 -4.24 -21.66
N GLY A 223 46.56 -4.85 -21.69
CA GLY A 223 47.89 -4.32 -21.99
C GLY A 223 48.00 -3.27 -23.11
N LYS A 224 49.16 -2.62 -23.23
CA LYS A 224 49.44 -1.58 -24.22
C LYS A 224 48.93 -2.00 -25.62
N GLY A 225 47.83 -1.38 -26.07
CA GLY A 225 47.23 -1.62 -27.39
C GLY A 225 45.70 -1.82 -27.46
N THR A 226 45.00 -2.05 -26.36
CA THR A 226 43.53 -2.15 -26.40
C THR A 226 42.89 -0.76 -26.22
N GLY A 227 42.10 -0.37 -27.21
CA GLY A 227 41.40 0.92 -27.18
C GLY A 227 40.52 1.09 -25.94
N ARG A 228 40.46 2.33 -25.42
CA ARG A 228 39.66 2.72 -24.22
C ARG A 228 38.21 2.21 -24.24
N LEU A 229 37.60 2.20 -25.44
CA LEU A 229 36.23 1.70 -25.65
C LEU A 229 36.11 0.19 -25.36
N LYS A 230 37.08 -0.61 -25.80
CA LYS A 230 37.08 -2.07 -25.56
C LYS A 230 37.21 -2.39 -24.08
N SER A 231 38.01 -1.65 -23.33
CA SER A 231 38.13 -1.80 -21.87
C SER A 231 36.84 -1.46 -21.15
N VAL A 232 36.10 -0.44 -21.61
CA VAL A 232 34.77 -0.05 -21.09
C VAL A 232 33.74 -1.13 -21.38
N LEU A 233 33.70 -1.67 -22.61
CA LEU A 233 32.77 -2.73 -22.99
C LEU A 233 33.00 -4.02 -22.18
N LEU A 234 34.27 -4.39 -21.98
CA LEU A 234 34.62 -5.54 -21.13
C LEU A 234 34.18 -5.34 -19.68
N PHE A 235 34.36 -4.15 -19.14
CA PHE A 235 33.91 -3.81 -17.81
C PHE A 235 32.37 -3.99 -17.66
N PHE A 236 31.59 -3.46 -18.61
CA PHE A 236 30.12 -3.63 -18.57
C PHE A 236 29.72 -5.09 -18.77
N LYS A 237 30.37 -5.81 -19.66
CA LYS A 237 30.16 -7.26 -19.82
C LYS A 237 30.39 -8.03 -18.51
N ASP A 238 31.48 -7.71 -17.80
CA ASP A 238 31.79 -8.35 -16.51
C ASP A 238 30.74 -7.98 -15.45
N CYS A 239 30.25 -6.74 -15.42
CA CYS A 239 29.17 -6.33 -14.53
C CYS A 239 27.86 -7.10 -14.83
N LEU A 240 27.46 -7.18 -16.10
CA LEU A 240 26.28 -7.95 -16.54
C LEU A 240 26.40 -9.44 -16.19
N TRP A 241 27.57 -10.03 -16.41
CA TRP A 241 27.80 -11.43 -16.06
C TRP A 241 27.67 -11.69 -14.55
N GLN A 242 28.13 -10.74 -13.73
CA GLN A 242 28.00 -10.82 -12.28
C GLN A 242 26.52 -10.67 -11.82
N LEU A 243 25.69 -9.93 -12.55
CA LEU A 243 24.26 -9.72 -12.29
C LEU A 243 23.36 -10.83 -12.89
N PHE A 244 23.92 -11.72 -13.75
CA PHE A 244 23.12 -12.78 -14.35
C PHE A 244 22.34 -13.64 -13.33
N PRO A 245 22.88 -14.02 -12.16
CA PRO A 245 22.11 -14.75 -11.14
C PRO A 245 20.91 -13.95 -10.60
N VAL A 246 21.02 -12.61 -10.52
CA VAL A 246 19.89 -11.74 -10.13
C VAL A 246 18.79 -11.80 -11.20
N PHE A 247 19.17 -11.64 -12.48
CA PHE A 247 18.23 -11.76 -13.59
C PHE A 247 17.55 -13.14 -13.60
N TYR A 248 18.29 -14.21 -13.37
CA TYR A 248 17.73 -15.56 -13.29
C TYR A 248 16.71 -15.68 -12.12
N GLY A 249 16.99 -15.08 -10.96
CA GLY A 249 16.05 -15.01 -9.84
C GLY A 249 14.75 -14.24 -10.19
N ILE A 250 14.85 -13.16 -10.98
CA ILE A 250 13.69 -12.44 -11.49
C ILE A 250 12.86 -13.34 -12.41
N VAL A 251 13.48 -14.08 -13.33
CA VAL A 251 12.75 -14.98 -14.24
C VAL A 251 12.08 -16.14 -13.48
N LEU A 252 12.68 -16.63 -12.41
CA LEU A 252 12.03 -17.61 -11.53
C LEU A 252 10.77 -17.08 -10.86
N SER A 253 10.64 -15.78 -10.65
CA SER A 253 9.44 -15.14 -10.10
C SER A 253 8.45 -14.62 -11.17
N ALA A 254 8.66 -14.98 -12.45
CA ALA A 254 7.82 -14.51 -13.55
C ALA A 254 6.35 -14.93 -13.41
N PHE A 255 6.05 -16.08 -12.77
CA PHE A 255 4.69 -16.55 -12.49
C PHE A 255 3.86 -15.53 -11.69
N TYR A 256 4.54 -14.72 -10.89
CA TYR A 256 3.97 -13.63 -10.11
C TYR A 256 4.16 -12.27 -10.79
N LEU A 257 5.36 -12.01 -11.30
CA LEU A 257 5.72 -10.70 -11.84
C LEU A 257 4.96 -10.36 -13.13
N CYS A 258 4.75 -11.33 -14.04
CA CYS A 258 4.07 -11.06 -15.30
C CYS A 258 2.62 -10.60 -15.11
N PRO A 259 1.75 -11.31 -14.37
CA PRO A 259 0.38 -10.83 -14.15
C PRO A 259 0.36 -9.52 -13.36
N VAL A 260 1.27 -9.28 -12.42
CA VAL A 260 1.39 -7.99 -11.71
C VAL A 260 1.70 -6.85 -12.70
N LEU A 261 2.64 -7.03 -13.63
CA LEU A 261 3.00 -6.00 -14.61
C LEU A 261 1.85 -5.72 -15.58
N CYS A 262 1.13 -6.76 -16.05
CA CYS A 262 -0.05 -6.58 -16.88
C CYS A 262 -1.14 -5.79 -16.14
N THR A 263 -1.39 -6.14 -14.88
CA THR A 263 -2.37 -5.46 -14.03
C THR A 263 -2.01 -3.98 -13.80
N LEU A 264 -0.74 -3.69 -13.54
CA LEU A 264 -0.27 -2.30 -13.37
C LEU A 264 -0.40 -1.47 -14.66
N ALA A 265 -0.18 -2.09 -15.82
CA ALA A 265 -0.33 -1.41 -17.11
C ALA A 265 -1.78 -1.03 -17.41
N GLY A 266 -2.75 -1.83 -16.95
CA GLY A 266 -4.18 -1.63 -17.21
C GLY A 266 -4.91 -0.71 -16.23
N GLY A 267 -4.43 -0.54 -15.00
CA GLY A 267 -5.30 0.00 -13.94
C GLY A 267 -4.71 1.02 -12.99
N ARG A 268 -3.48 1.52 -13.18
CA ARG A 268 -2.90 2.48 -12.23
C ARG A 268 -2.96 3.91 -12.76
N SER A 269 -3.75 4.77 -12.11
CA SER A 269 -3.75 6.20 -12.39
C SER A 269 -2.42 6.86 -11.98
N GLY A 270 -1.89 7.75 -12.83
CA GLY A 270 -0.71 8.55 -12.55
C GLY A 270 -0.91 9.55 -11.39
N GLY A 271 0.20 10.00 -10.81
CA GLY A 271 0.21 11.16 -9.91
C GLY A 271 0.13 12.49 -10.68
N LYS A 272 0.42 13.60 -9.98
CA LYS A 272 0.54 14.93 -10.61
C LYS A 272 1.48 14.88 -11.82
N ASP A 273 1.11 15.56 -12.90
CA ASP A 273 1.99 15.77 -14.04
C ASP A 273 3.26 16.50 -13.58
N ILE A 274 4.39 15.82 -13.76
CA ILE A 274 5.70 16.38 -13.45
C ILE A 274 6.28 16.92 -14.75
N GLN A 275 6.66 18.20 -14.76
CA GLN A 275 7.36 18.75 -15.90
C GLN A 275 8.73 18.09 -16.06
N ALA A 276 9.10 17.71 -17.26
CA ALA A 276 10.37 17.02 -17.52
C ALA A 276 11.59 17.81 -17.03
N THR A 277 11.52 19.14 -17.04
CA THR A 277 12.57 20.04 -16.53
C THR A 277 12.80 19.86 -15.04
N ASP A 278 11.75 19.66 -14.24
CA ASP A 278 11.82 19.55 -12.78
C ASP A 278 12.55 18.28 -12.33
N LEU A 279 12.55 17.25 -13.18
CA LEU A 279 13.25 16.00 -12.93
C LEU A 279 14.78 16.15 -12.85
N PHE A 280 15.33 17.19 -13.44
CA PHE A 280 16.77 17.45 -13.50
C PHE A 280 17.22 18.59 -12.60
N ILE A 281 16.30 19.29 -11.91
CA ILE A 281 16.65 20.32 -10.91
C ILE A 281 17.05 19.61 -9.61
N PRO A 282 18.31 19.85 -9.11
CA PRO A 282 18.75 19.21 -7.87
C PRO A 282 17.86 19.56 -6.67
N ASP A 283 17.42 18.54 -5.94
CA ASP A 283 16.59 18.68 -4.75
C ASP A 283 17.38 18.25 -3.51
N VAL A 284 17.60 19.20 -2.63
CA VAL A 284 18.36 19.03 -1.38
C VAL A 284 17.49 19.11 -0.13
N THR A 285 16.16 18.98 -0.27
CA THR A 285 15.23 19.09 0.86
C THR A 285 15.53 18.05 1.94
N VAL A 286 15.92 18.49 3.12
CA VAL A 286 16.37 17.64 4.24
C VAL A 286 15.32 16.62 4.64
N GLY A 287 14.05 17.01 4.73
CA GLY A 287 12.95 16.13 5.12
C GLY A 287 12.72 14.94 4.18
N LYS A 288 13.26 14.98 2.95
CA LYS A 288 13.19 13.85 2.02
C LYS A 288 14.19 12.74 2.34
N TYR A 289 15.26 13.05 3.06
CA TYR A 289 16.37 12.11 3.25
C TYR A 289 16.59 11.73 4.71
N LEU A 290 16.39 12.68 5.62
CA LEU A 290 16.71 12.54 7.03
C LEU A 290 15.44 12.55 7.87
N TYR A 291 15.51 11.94 9.03
CA TYR A 291 14.51 11.92 10.11
C TYR A 291 13.14 11.30 9.77
N LYS A 292 12.60 11.53 8.57
CA LYS A 292 11.27 11.05 8.18
C LYS A 292 11.27 9.59 7.70
N PRO A 293 10.19 8.84 7.97
CA PRO A 293 10.09 7.43 7.57
C PRO A 293 9.97 7.22 6.05
N TYR A 294 9.46 8.21 5.31
CA TYR A 294 9.31 8.12 3.85
C TYR A 294 10.56 8.56 3.07
N GLY A 295 11.70 8.65 3.75
CA GLY A 295 13.02 8.88 3.17
C GLY A 295 13.98 7.76 3.56
N LEU A 296 15.25 8.12 3.77
CA LEU A 296 16.27 7.20 4.30
C LEU A 296 16.15 7.03 5.82
N GLY A 297 15.48 7.95 6.51
CA GLY A 297 15.31 7.93 7.96
C GLY A 297 16.64 8.00 8.75
N MET A 298 17.71 8.47 8.11
CA MET A 298 19.05 8.62 8.68
C MET A 298 19.21 9.99 9.35
N THR A 299 20.32 10.19 10.04
CA THR A 299 20.73 11.46 10.65
C THR A 299 21.82 12.15 9.83
N ALA A 300 22.19 13.38 10.17
CA ALA A 300 23.15 14.20 9.43
C ALA A 300 24.54 13.54 9.24
N ILE A 301 24.90 12.59 10.10
CA ILE A 301 26.15 11.82 9.98
C ILE A 301 26.27 11.10 8.64
N ALA A 302 25.15 10.68 8.05
CA ALA A 302 25.14 10.02 6.74
C ALA A 302 25.56 10.97 5.62
N VAL A 303 25.03 12.20 5.63
CA VAL A 303 25.39 13.25 4.66
C VAL A 303 26.85 13.64 4.84
N MET A 304 27.29 13.80 6.09
CA MET A 304 28.69 14.08 6.39
C MET A 304 29.62 12.97 5.87
N ALA A 305 29.25 11.71 6.05
CA ALA A 305 30.04 10.58 5.55
C ALA A 305 30.16 10.61 4.02
N VAL A 306 29.07 10.86 3.29
CA VAL A 306 29.07 10.98 1.83
C VAL A 306 29.95 12.15 1.39
N CYS A 307 29.81 13.34 1.98
CA CYS A 307 30.65 14.51 1.70
C CYS A 307 32.13 14.22 1.95
N MET A 308 32.46 13.58 3.06
CA MET A 308 33.83 13.23 3.41
C MET A 308 34.46 12.24 2.42
N TRP A 309 33.74 11.25 1.94
CA TRP A 309 34.24 10.34 0.91
C TRP A 309 34.46 11.05 -0.43
N ILE A 310 33.61 12.02 -0.80
CA ILE A 310 33.78 12.82 -2.01
C ILE A 310 35.02 13.70 -1.89
N ILE A 311 35.19 14.47 -0.78
CA ILE A 311 36.31 15.37 -0.52
C ILE A 311 37.62 14.60 -0.49
N ARG A 312 37.64 13.40 0.05
CA ARG A 312 38.83 12.56 0.12
C ARG A 312 39.35 12.16 -1.25
N GLY A 313 38.46 12.02 -2.24
CA GLY A 313 38.80 11.68 -3.60
C GLY A 313 39.31 10.24 -3.81
N ARG A 314 39.85 10.00 -5.01
CA ARG A 314 40.23 8.66 -5.49
C ARG A 314 41.44 8.02 -4.81
N LYS A 315 42.27 8.79 -4.11
CA LYS A 315 43.61 8.33 -3.63
C LYS A 315 43.51 7.24 -2.56
N ILE A 316 42.46 7.24 -1.77
CA ILE A 316 42.25 6.26 -0.71
C ILE A 316 40.80 5.72 -0.79
N GLY A 317 40.64 4.46 -1.20
CA GLY A 317 39.31 3.85 -1.29
C GLY A 317 38.54 4.24 -2.55
N LYS A 318 39.12 4.01 -3.73
CA LYS A 318 38.48 4.30 -5.03
C LYS A 318 37.04 3.80 -5.15
N GLU A 319 36.76 2.64 -4.58
CA GLU A 319 35.44 2.00 -4.60
C GLU A 319 34.43 2.80 -3.75
N ARG A 320 34.80 3.20 -2.54
CA ARG A 320 33.97 3.99 -1.63
C ARG A 320 33.72 5.41 -2.15
N TRP A 321 34.73 6.01 -2.79
CA TRP A 321 34.58 7.30 -3.46
C TRP A 321 33.57 7.23 -4.62
N LYS A 322 33.66 6.21 -5.47
CA LYS A 322 32.70 5.98 -6.55
C LYS A 322 31.27 5.80 -6.00
N LEU A 323 31.15 4.99 -4.94
CA LEU A 323 29.87 4.74 -4.29
C LEU A 323 29.26 6.05 -3.73
N ALA A 324 30.05 6.85 -3.01
CA ALA A 324 29.60 8.12 -2.47
C ALA A 324 29.14 9.08 -3.57
N LEU A 325 29.91 9.17 -4.68
CA LEU A 325 29.55 10.03 -5.80
C LEU A 325 28.26 9.59 -6.50
N LEU A 326 28.11 8.28 -6.75
CA LEU A 326 26.90 7.74 -7.39
C LEU A 326 25.67 7.94 -6.50
N LEU A 327 25.78 7.68 -5.21
CA LEU A 327 24.66 7.91 -4.27
C LEU A 327 24.32 9.41 -4.18
N ALA A 328 25.32 10.31 -4.15
CA ALA A 328 25.06 11.74 -4.14
C ALA A 328 24.30 12.19 -5.40
N VAL A 329 24.67 11.72 -6.59
CA VAL A 329 23.97 12.03 -7.84
C VAL A 329 22.54 11.50 -7.82
N ILE A 330 22.34 10.24 -7.36
CA ILE A 330 21.02 9.63 -7.30
C ILE A 330 20.09 10.36 -6.32
N PHE A 331 20.61 10.80 -5.18
CA PHE A 331 19.81 11.49 -4.17
C PHE A 331 19.50 12.94 -4.56
N LEU A 332 20.37 13.60 -5.30
CA LEU A 332 20.19 15.00 -5.69
C LEU A 332 19.18 15.17 -6.84
N LEU A 333 19.05 14.20 -7.76
CA LEU A 333 18.28 14.37 -8.96
C LEU A 333 16.92 13.65 -8.88
N PRO A 334 15.78 14.37 -8.95
CA PRO A 334 14.43 13.79 -8.88
C PRO A 334 14.11 12.76 -9.96
N VAL A 335 14.84 12.74 -11.08
CA VAL A 335 14.68 11.72 -12.13
C VAL A 335 14.87 10.30 -11.60
N PHE A 336 15.77 10.09 -10.63
CA PHE A 336 16.01 8.74 -10.11
C PHE A 336 14.85 8.21 -9.26
N PRO A 337 14.32 8.92 -8.26
CA PRO A 337 13.13 8.43 -7.55
C PRO A 337 11.91 8.35 -8.47
N TRP A 338 11.80 9.18 -9.50
CA TRP A 338 10.75 9.06 -10.51
C TRP A 338 10.86 7.75 -11.29
N LEU A 339 12.05 7.42 -11.83
CA LEU A 339 12.30 6.15 -12.55
C LEU A 339 12.07 4.94 -11.64
N LEU A 340 12.56 4.99 -10.40
CA LEU A 340 12.44 3.91 -9.43
C LEU A 340 10.99 3.70 -8.92
N ASN A 341 10.12 4.69 -9.08
CA ASN A 341 8.69 4.61 -8.84
C ASN A 341 7.88 4.32 -10.13
N GLY A 342 8.52 3.79 -11.18
CA GLY A 342 7.86 3.41 -12.43
C GLY A 342 7.37 4.57 -13.28
N GLY A 343 7.99 5.76 -13.16
CA GLY A 343 7.61 6.95 -13.93
C GLY A 343 6.34 7.67 -13.45
N LEU A 344 5.77 7.28 -12.31
CA LEU A 344 4.50 7.83 -11.83
C LEU A 344 4.66 9.08 -10.96
N TYR A 345 5.68 9.11 -10.10
CA TYR A 345 5.96 10.23 -9.20
C TYR A 345 7.39 10.18 -8.64
N ALA A 346 7.96 11.32 -8.29
CA ALA A 346 9.30 11.44 -7.68
C ALA A 346 9.21 11.47 -6.15
N ARG A 347 9.17 10.29 -5.50
CA ARG A 347 9.11 10.18 -4.03
C ARG A 347 10.35 9.53 -3.46
N SER A 348 10.88 10.12 -2.39
CA SER A 348 12.10 9.68 -1.70
C SER A 348 12.05 8.28 -1.09
N LYS A 349 10.87 7.73 -0.83
CA LYS A 349 10.71 6.34 -0.36
C LYS A 349 11.38 5.31 -1.29
N ALA A 350 11.50 5.61 -2.59
CA ALA A 350 12.21 4.76 -3.54
C ALA A 350 13.71 4.60 -3.21
N PHE A 351 14.26 5.43 -2.34
CA PHE A 351 15.65 5.33 -1.89
C PHE A 351 15.90 4.36 -0.74
N LEU A 352 14.84 3.85 -0.09
CA LEU A 352 14.96 2.89 1.01
C LEU A 352 15.90 1.71 0.70
N PRO A 353 15.88 1.07 -0.48
CA PRO A 353 16.81 -0.01 -0.79
C PRO A 353 18.28 0.42 -0.88
N LEU A 354 18.58 1.71 -0.99
CA LEU A 354 19.94 2.23 -0.98
C LEU A 354 20.49 2.44 0.44
N LEU A 355 19.64 2.35 1.45
CA LEU A 355 19.99 2.57 2.86
C LEU A 355 21.15 1.70 3.36
N PRO A 356 21.27 0.39 3.06
CA PRO A 356 22.41 -0.41 3.47
C PRO A 356 23.75 0.14 2.93
N LEU A 357 23.77 0.69 1.71
CA LEU A 357 24.96 1.27 1.11
C LEU A 357 25.38 2.59 1.80
N VAL A 358 24.40 3.37 2.25
CA VAL A 358 24.64 4.57 3.06
C VAL A 358 25.21 4.18 4.43
N CYS A 359 24.63 3.18 5.09
CA CYS A 359 25.14 2.64 6.35
C CYS A 359 26.59 2.13 6.22
N PHE A 360 26.92 1.48 5.09
CA PHE A 360 28.29 1.06 4.80
C PHE A 360 29.26 2.24 4.71
N LEU A 361 28.91 3.30 3.97
CA LEU A 361 29.76 4.49 3.86
C LEU A 361 29.93 5.19 5.21
N THR A 362 28.85 5.29 5.99
CA THR A 362 28.85 5.90 7.32
C THR A 362 29.74 5.12 8.29
N ALA A 363 29.58 3.81 8.34
CA ALA A 363 30.40 2.94 9.20
C ALA A 363 31.89 2.97 8.78
N ALA A 364 32.16 2.97 7.48
CA ALA A 364 33.51 3.07 6.95
C ALA A 364 34.16 4.44 7.24
N PHE A 365 33.38 5.52 7.24
CA PHE A 365 33.86 6.85 7.64
C PHE A 365 34.23 6.88 9.13
N LEU A 366 33.40 6.31 10.01
CA LEU A 366 33.68 6.22 11.44
C LEU A 366 34.90 5.36 11.75
N GLU A 367 35.09 4.25 11.02
CA GLU A 367 36.32 3.45 11.13
C GLU A 367 37.56 4.26 10.81
N MET A 368 37.52 5.05 9.73
CA MET A 368 38.64 5.89 9.33
C MET A 368 38.95 7.00 10.32
N LEU A 369 37.93 7.58 10.96
CA LEU A 369 38.16 8.59 12.04
C LEU A 369 38.90 8.00 13.24
N SER A 370 38.79 6.69 13.44
CA SER A 370 39.39 5.96 14.56
C SER A 370 40.80 5.40 14.26
N ASP A 371 41.28 5.52 13.04
CA ASP A 371 42.61 5.04 12.67
C ASP A 371 43.68 6.00 13.16
N GLN A 372 44.66 5.46 13.88
CA GLN A 372 45.77 6.25 14.43
C GLN A 372 46.69 6.88 13.36
N ASN A 373 46.69 6.34 12.15
CA ASN A 373 47.45 6.86 11.02
C ASN A 373 46.82 8.11 10.36
N ARG A 374 45.89 8.78 11.02
CA ARG A 374 45.18 10.00 10.67
C ARG A 374 45.06 10.26 9.16
N ILE A 375 44.09 9.59 8.55
CA ILE A 375 43.85 9.73 7.12
C ILE A 375 43.20 11.09 6.77
N PHE A 376 42.55 11.79 7.74
CA PHE A 376 42.03 13.14 7.56
C PHE A 376 42.81 14.17 8.37
N SER A 377 43.16 15.29 7.71
CA SER A 377 43.64 16.48 8.44
C SER A 377 42.46 17.19 9.12
N GLY A 378 42.76 17.95 10.19
CA GLY A 378 41.71 18.73 10.86
C GLY A 378 41.00 19.71 9.89
N LYS A 379 41.74 20.25 8.91
CA LYS A 379 41.18 21.11 7.82
C LYS A 379 40.17 20.34 6.94
N GLN A 380 40.45 19.10 6.59
CA GLN A 380 39.55 18.27 5.79
C GLN A 380 38.29 17.90 6.57
N LEU A 381 38.42 17.61 7.86
CA LEU A 381 37.26 17.30 8.71
C LEU A 381 36.37 18.55 8.85
N LEU A 382 36.97 19.70 9.07
CA LEU A 382 36.24 20.98 9.12
C LEU A 382 35.56 21.29 7.78
N ALA A 383 36.29 21.14 6.67
CA ALA A 383 35.73 21.39 5.35
C ALA A 383 34.53 20.42 5.04
N GLY A 384 34.61 19.13 5.43
CA GLY A 384 33.53 18.18 5.29
C GLY A 384 32.34 18.50 6.17
N PHE A 385 32.58 18.93 7.41
CA PHE A 385 31.53 19.36 8.32
C PHE A 385 30.80 20.62 7.80
N VAL A 386 31.57 21.62 7.35
CA VAL A 386 31.03 22.86 6.76
C VAL A 386 30.24 22.55 5.48
N ALA A 387 30.79 21.72 4.59
CA ALA A 387 30.09 21.35 3.36
C ALA A 387 28.78 20.59 3.64
N ALA A 388 28.79 19.61 4.54
CA ALA A 388 27.61 18.90 4.94
C ALA A 388 26.60 19.83 5.63
N GLY A 389 27.07 20.68 6.54
CA GLY A 389 26.25 21.68 7.23
C GLY A 389 25.58 22.65 6.26
N ALA A 390 26.33 23.17 5.27
CA ALA A 390 25.80 24.10 4.26
C ALA A 390 24.67 23.41 3.42
N VAL A 391 24.87 22.19 2.95
CA VAL A 391 23.85 21.43 2.20
C VAL A 391 22.62 21.22 3.07
N LEU A 392 22.79 20.81 4.31
CA LEU A 392 21.71 20.48 5.23
C LEU A 392 20.93 21.73 5.66
N LEU A 393 21.62 22.85 5.97
CA LEU A 393 20.98 24.11 6.35
C LEU A 393 20.19 24.71 5.17
N TYR A 394 20.78 24.66 3.96
CA TYR A 394 20.07 25.09 2.77
C TYR A 394 18.79 24.22 2.53
N GLY A 395 18.91 22.91 2.64
CA GLY A 395 17.78 22.01 2.49
C GLY A 395 16.73 22.11 3.60
N ALA A 396 17.09 22.67 4.76
CA ALA A 396 16.17 22.87 5.88
C ALA A 396 15.34 24.15 5.78
N ALA A 397 15.67 25.07 4.87
CA ALA A 397 14.99 26.36 4.74
C ALA A 397 13.47 26.24 4.46
N GLY A 398 13.02 25.14 3.84
CA GLY A 398 11.60 24.84 3.60
C GLY A 398 11.02 23.74 4.50
N SER A 399 11.74 23.31 5.54
CA SER A 399 11.35 22.24 6.43
C SER A 399 10.54 22.75 7.64
N SER A 400 9.83 21.84 8.30
CA SER A 400 9.09 22.16 9.54
C SER A 400 10.05 22.59 10.65
N THR A 401 9.54 23.36 11.64
CA THR A 401 10.30 23.80 12.81
C THR A 401 10.91 22.61 13.57
N GLU A 402 10.18 21.52 13.67
CA GLU A 402 10.64 20.28 14.32
C GLU A 402 11.88 19.70 13.62
N GLU A 403 11.87 19.63 12.28
CA GLU A 403 13.00 19.15 11.48
C GLU A 403 14.22 20.07 11.61
N GLN A 404 14.01 21.37 11.68
CA GLN A 404 15.08 22.32 11.90
C GLN A 404 15.73 22.17 13.28
N ILE A 405 14.93 21.93 14.33
CA ILE A 405 15.42 21.64 15.68
C ILE A 405 16.22 20.35 15.70
N LEU A 406 15.68 19.26 15.11
CA LEU A 406 16.37 17.97 15.02
C LEU A 406 17.72 18.11 14.30
N LEU A 407 17.75 18.86 13.21
CA LEU A 407 18.99 19.12 12.47
C LEU A 407 20.02 19.92 13.29
N ALA A 408 19.56 20.93 14.02
CA ALA A 408 20.44 21.73 14.87
C ALA A 408 21.06 20.87 15.98
N LEU A 409 20.27 20.01 16.63
CA LEU A 409 20.75 19.07 17.65
C LEU A 409 21.75 18.05 17.08
N ASP A 410 21.45 17.49 15.90
CA ASP A 410 22.28 16.49 15.24
C ASP A 410 23.64 17.09 14.84
N LEU A 411 23.63 18.28 14.22
CA LEU A 411 24.86 18.98 13.87
C LEU A 411 25.69 19.41 15.12
N ALA A 412 25.00 19.79 16.21
CA ALA A 412 25.67 20.10 17.47
C ALA A 412 26.35 18.84 18.05
N MET A 413 25.68 17.70 18.06
CA MET A 413 26.25 16.43 18.55
C MET A 413 27.45 15.98 17.72
N ILE A 414 27.37 16.09 16.39
CA ILE A 414 28.50 15.79 15.50
C ILE A 414 29.66 16.81 15.73
N GLY A 415 29.35 18.08 15.88
CA GLY A 415 30.29 19.13 16.17
C GLY A 415 31.05 18.91 17.50
N ILE A 416 30.33 18.57 18.57
CA ILE A 416 30.91 18.18 19.87
C ILE A 416 31.84 16.98 19.69
N GLY A 417 31.39 15.93 19.01
CA GLY A 417 32.21 14.75 18.69
C GLY A 417 33.51 15.13 17.96
N LEU A 418 33.43 16.04 16.97
CA LEU A 418 34.61 16.55 16.24
C LEU A 418 35.53 17.39 17.09
N LEU A 419 35.02 18.26 17.97
CA LEU A 419 35.80 19.07 18.89
C LEU A 419 36.62 18.21 19.86
N PHE A 420 36.04 17.11 20.37
CA PHE A 420 36.79 16.15 21.18
C PHE A 420 37.87 15.38 20.40
N THR A 421 37.83 15.41 19.07
CA THR A 421 38.86 14.82 18.21
C THR A 421 40.00 15.80 17.92
N GLY A 422 39.72 17.09 18.05
CA GLY A 422 40.69 18.15 17.84
C GLY A 422 41.64 18.32 19.05
N THR A 423 42.86 18.82 18.81
CA THR A 423 43.95 18.92 19.79
C THR A 423 43.73 19.95 20.89
N GLY A 424 42.71 20.83 20.78
CA GLY A 424 42.52 21.95 21.73
C GLY A 424 41.79 21.58 23.01
N LEU A 425 40.65 20.95 22.95
CA LEU A 425 39.89 20.57 24.14
C LEU A 425 40.48 19.36 24.87
N ARG A 426 41.13 18.45 24.14
CA ARG A 426 41.83 17.31 24.72
C ARG A 426 42.94 17.76 25.70
N SER A 427 43.63 18.88 25.42
CA SER A 427 44.65 19.40 26.33
C SER A 427 44.07 20.08 27.57
N LEU A 428 42.88 20.65 27.50
CA LEU A 428 42.19 21.31 28.62
C LEU A 428 41.62 20.28 29.61
N PHE A 429 41.03 19.19 29.12
CA PHE A 429 40.47 18.13 29.98
C PHE A 429 41.53 17.16 30.52
N MET A 430 42.61 16.91 29.79
CA MET A 430 43.72 16.11 30.28
C MET A 430 44.63 16.80 31.32
N ARG A 431 44.65 18.16 31.38
CA ARG A 431 45.42 18.89 32.38
C ARG A 431 44.86 18.88 33.81
N ARG A 432 43.57 18.48 33.96
CA ARG A 432 42.92 18.39 35.30
C ARG A 432 42.70 16.98 35.75
N GLY A 433 43.74 16.16 35.75
CA GLY A 433 43.95 14.97 36.56
C GLY A 433 42.87 13.89 36.60
N ARG A 434 43.32 12.69 36.27
CA ARG A 434 42.84 11.40 36.85
C ARG A 434 41.36 11.07 36.67
N LEU A 435 40.80 11.11 35.51
CA LEU A 435 39.57 10.38 35.26
C LEU A 435 39.65 9.63 33.93
N ILE A 436 39.66 8.31 34.03
CA ILE A 436 39.45 7.31 32.99
C ILE A 436 40.57 7.20 31.95
N LYS A 437 41.68 6.58 32.31
CA LYS A 437 42.55 5.88 31.36
C LYS A 437 41.81 4.67 30.74
N SER A 438 40.75 4.89 30.02
CA SER A 438 40.14 3.86 29.17
C SER A 438 40.72 4.02 27.78
N LYS A 439 41.63 3.16 27.36
CA LYS A 439 42.19 3.08 25.99
C LYS A 439 41.12 3.00 24.88
N ARG A 440 39.82 2.89 25.24
CA ARG A 440 38.66 2.78 24.33
C ARG A 440 38.02 4.13 24.02
N LEU A 441 37.99 5.09 24.96
CA LEU A 441 37.44 6.45 24.72
C LEU A 441 38.42 7.38 23.97
N ASP A 442 39.66 6.98 23.85
CA ASP A 442 40.69 7.75 23.16
C ASP A 442 40.55 7.76 21.61
N ARG A 443 39.54 7.12 21.05
CA ARG A 443 39.31 7.03 19.61
C ARG A 443 38.15 7.92 19.18
N PRO A 444 38.42 8.98 18.44
CA PRO A 444 37.40 10.00 18.06
C PRO A 444 36.18 9.41 17.32
N GLY A 445 36.41 8.47 16.44
CA GLY A 445 35.32 7.81 15.71
C GLY A 445 34.37 7.00 16.60
N GLY A 446 34.83 6.52 17.76
CA GLY A 446 33.97 5.81 18.72
C GLY A 446 32.97 6.74 19.42
N LEU A 447 33.42 7.94 19.82
CA LEU A 447 32.52 8.92 20.45
C LEU A 447 31.46 9.42 19.46
N ILE A 448 31.88 9.80 18.24
CA ILE A 448 30.94 10.24 17.19
C ILE A 448 29.93 9.13 16.88
N ALA A 449 30.37 7.87 16.80
CA ALA A 449 29.49 6.75 16.56
C ALA A 449 28.42 6.61 17.67
N ILE A 450 28.83 6.74 18.92
CA ILE A 450 27.89 6.66 20.07
C ILE A 450 26.86 7.82 20.00
N LEU A 451 27.33 9.05 19.82
CA LEU A 451 26.45 10.22 19.75
C LEU A 451 25.48 10.12 18.55
N ALA A 452 25.99 9.72 17.38
CA ALA A 452 25.16 9.55 16.19
C ALA A 452 24.13 8.41 16.33
N LEU A 453 24.49 7.30 16.99
CA LEU A 453 23.55 6.21 17.31
C LEU A 453 22.50 6.65 18.32
N MET A 454 22.88 7.40 19.36
CA MET A 454 21.91 7.95 20.30
C MET A 454 20.92 8.88 19.62
N MET A 455 21.37 9.72 18.69
CA MET A 455 20.48 10.58 17.91
C MET A 455 19.57 9.78 16.99
N ALA A 456 20.09 8.78 16.28
CA ALA A 456 19.31 7.91 15.42
C ALA A 456 18.23 7.15 16.23
N LEU A 457 18.60 6.63 17.40
CA LEU A 457 17.67 5.93 18.28
C LEU A 457 16.60 6.89 18.84
N ALA A 458 16.98 8.11 19.25
CA ALA A 458 16.02 9.11 19.74
C ALA A 458 14.99 9.50 18.67
N VAL A 459 15.44 9.73 17.42
CA VAL A 459 14.55 10.01 16.29
C VAL A 459 13.64 8.83 16.02
N SER A 460 14.16 7.61 16.04
CA SER A 460 13.37 6.39 15.78
C SER A 460 12.31 6.13 16.84
N ILE A 461 12.67 6.33 18.12
CA ILE A 461 11.72 6.21 19.24
C ILE A 461 10.65 7.30 19.10
N GLY A 462 11.02 8.53 18.83
CA GLY A 462 10.07 9.62 18.58
C GLY A 462 9.11 9.30 17.44
N THR A 463 9.62 8.78 16.32
CA THR A 463 8.81 8.40 15.16
C THR A 463 7.90 7.21 15.45
N ALA A 464 8.39 6.18 16.14
CA ALA A 464 7.63 4.95 16.36
C ALA A 464 6.67 5.05 17.55
N VAL A 465 7.07 5.70 18.65
CA VAL A 465 6.29 5.70 19.91
C VAL A 465 5.35 6.90 19.96
N LEU A 466 5.76 8.07 19.45
CA LEU A 466 4.95 9.28 19.47
C LEU A 466 4.04 9.41 18.25
N SER A 467 4.31 8.68 17.17
CA SER A 467 3.44 8.63 16.00
C SER A 467 2.28 7.66 16.22
N ARG A 468 1.06 8.16 16.09
CA ARG A 468 -0.15 7.30 16.10
C ARG A 468 -0.23 6.35 14.91
N ASP A 469 0.62 6.53 13.91
CA ASP A 469 0.60 5.75 12.67
C ASP A 469 1.35 4.41 12.76
N THR A 470 1.89 4.03 13.91
CA THR A 470 2.62 2.77 14.12
C THR A 470 1.97 1.82 15.13
N HIS A 471 0.89 2.24 15.75
CA HIS A 471 0.15 1.42 16.72
C HIS A 471 -1.35 1.67 16.63
N THR A 472 -2.11 0.68 17.08
CA THR A 472 -3.58 0.70 17.09
C THR A 472 -4.07 0.44 18.52
N GLU A 473 -5.18 1.06 18.92
CA GLU A 473 -5.84 0.83 20.19
C GLU A 473 -6.38 -0.59 20.29
N ARG A 474 -6.16 -1.26 21.45
CA ARG A 474 -6.64 -2.64 21.66
C ARG A 474 -8.16 -2.73 21.63
N ALA A 475 -8.87 -1.69 22.07
CA ALA A 475 -10.33 -1.64 22.01
C ALA A 475 -10.84 -1.76 20.56
N LEU A 476 -10.23 -1.02 19.63
CA LEU A 476 -10.59 -1.11 18.22
C LEU A 476 -10.27 -2.51 17.64
N ILE A 477 -9.17 -3.14 18.06
CA ILE A 477 -8.86 -4.51 17.62
C ILE A 477 -9.91 -5.50 18.15
N GLN A 478 -10.34 -5.36 19.40
CA GLN A 478 -11.39 -6.21 19.98
C GLN A 478 -12.71 -6.06 19.22
N GLU A 479 -13.09 -4.84 18.85
CA GLU A 479 -14.27 -4.56 18.04
C GLU A 479 -14.16 -5.16 16.63
N LEU A 480 -13.01 -4.98 15.95
CA LEU A 480 -12.76 -5.53 14.62
C LEU A 480 -12.82 -7.06 14.55
N TYR A 481 -12.44 -7.72 15.64
CA TYR A 481 -12.41 -9.19 15.75
C TYR A 481 -13.51 -9.72 16.68
N ASP A 482 -14.61 -8.98 16.84
CA ASP A 482 -15.77 -9.47 17.60
C ASP A 482 -16.28 -10.77 16.96
N PRO A 483 -16.26 -11.89 17.72
CA PRO A 483 -16.76 -13.16 17.21
C PRO A 483 -18.23 -13.11 16.81
N GLY A 484 -19.04 -12.27 17.47
CA GLY A 484 -20.46 -12.09 17.17
C GLY A 484 -20.71 -11.60 15.76
N VAL A 485 -19.91 -10.66 15.28
CA VAL A 485 -20.02 -10.14 13.89
C VAL A 485 -19.69 -11.22 12.87
N ARG A 486 -18.68 -12.05 13.13
CA ARG A 486 -18.32 -13.16 12.25
C ARG A 486 -19.39 -14.25 12.25
N ILE A 487 -19.88 -14.65 13.41
CA ILE A 487 -20.94 -15.65 13.56
C ILE A 487 -22.21 -15.18 12.85
N ALA A 488 -22.57 -13.89 12.98
CA ALA A 488 -23.68 -13.31 12.25
C ALA A 488 -23.53 -13.45 10.73
N ALA A 489 -22.35 -13.13 10.19
CA ALA A 489 -22.08 -13.27 8.77
C ALA A 489 -22.14 -14.74 8.30
N GLU A 490 -21.59 -15.68 9.07
CA GLU A 490 -21.64 -17.12 8.78
C GLU A 490 -23.08 -17.67 8.83
N THR A 491 -23.88 -17.23 9.80
CA THR A 491 -25.30 -17.60 9.92
C THR A 491 -26.10 -17.12 8.71
N ILE A 492 -25.98 -15.84 8.34
CA ILE A 492 -26.63 -15.27 7.16
C ILE A 492 -26.30 -16.09 5.91
N LEU A 493 -25.04 -16.40 5.68
CA LEU A 493 -24.62 -17.15 4.49
C LEU A 493 -25.11 -18.61 4.51
N SER A 494 -25.31 -19.20 5.68
CA SER A 494 -25.85 -20.57 5.78
C SER A 494 -27.35 -20.64 5.47
N GLU A 495 -28.08 -19.54 5.65
CA GLU A 495 -29.52 -19.43 5.38
C GLU A 495 -29.80 -19.03 3.92
N GLU A 496 -28.85 -18.45 3.21
CA GLU A 496 -28.98 -18.01 1.83
C GLU A 496 -28.66 -19.13 0.84
N SER A 497 -29.57 -19.37 -0.10
CA SER A 497 -29.38 -20.40 -1.13
C SER A 497 -28.56 -19.95 -2.34
N TYR A 498 -28.25 -18.66 -2.43
CA TYR A 498 -27.48 -18.06 -3.53
C TYR A 498 -26.54 -16.98 -3.03
N ALA A 499 -25.63 -16.54 -3.91
CA ALA A 499 -24.65 -15.51 -3.57
C ALA A 499 -25.34 -14.18 -3.24
N VAL A 500 -25.00 -13.62 -2.06
CA VAL A 500 -25.49 -12.32 -1.59
C VAL A 500 -24.31 -11.42 -1.25
N ARG A 501 -24.58 -10.13 -1.09
CA ARG A 501 -23.62 -9.17 -0.57
C ARG A 501 -24.03 -8.72 0.82
N MET A 502 -23.02 -8.59 1.69
CA MET A 502 -23.21 -8.03 3.02
C MET A 502 -22.06 -7.06 3.36
N GLU A 503 -22.43 -5.97 4.03
CA GLU A 503 -21.47 -4.95 4.51
C GLU A 503 -21.51 -4.90 6.04
N VAL A 504 -20.42 -4.48 6.65
CA VAL A 504 -20.31 -4.28 8.10
C VAL A 504 -20.11 -2.81 8.38
N ARG A 505 -20.91 -2.26 9.28
CA ARG A 505 -20.87 -0.87 9.69
C ARG A 505 -20.45 -0.69 11.14
N GLY A 506 -19.78 0.41 11.41
CA GLY A 506 -19.36 0.85 12.72
C GLY A 506 -19.21 2.35 12.75
N ASP A 507 -18.49 2.84 13.74
CA ASP A 507 -18.11 4.24 13.77
C ASP A 507 -17.03 4.55 12.70
N ARG A 508 -16.63 5.82 12.62
CA ARG A 508 -15.66 6.27 11.62
C ARG A 508 -14.28 5.59 11.75
N GLU A 509 -13.85 5.30 12.95
CA GLU A 509 -12.54 4.67 13.18
C GLU A 509 -12.60 3.18 12.82
N TYR A 510 -13.70 2.52 13.17
CA TYR A 510 -13.99 1.15 12.75
C TYR A 510 -14.04 1.04 11.21
N GLU A 511 -14.80 1.89 10.53
CA GLU A 511 -14.93 1.87 9.07
C GLU A 511 -13.57 2.06 8.37
N LYS A 512 -12.68 2.91 8.89
CA LYS A 512 -11.32 3.07 8.36
C LYS A 512 -10.46 1.81 8.55
N ALA A 513 -10.59 1.15 9.68
CA ALA A 513 -9.81 -0.04 10.00
C ALA A 513 -10.38 -1.32 9.38
N ASN A 514 -11.68 -1.34 9.06
CA ASN A 514 -12.39 -2.49 8.51
C ASN A 514 -12.27 -2.65 6.98
N GLN A 515 -11.57 -1.77 6.29
CA GLN A 515 -11.38 -1.84 4.85
C GLN A 515 -10.73 -3.17 4.44
N ASN A 516 -11.23 -3.80 3.36
CA ASN A 516 -10.79 -5.10 2.85
C ASN A 516 -10.97 -6.29 3.81
N ARG A 517 -11.62 -6.14 4.93
CA ARG A 517 -11.82 -7.25 5.88
C ARG A 517 -12.94 -8.16 5.41
N ILE A 518 -12.59 -9.38 5.09
CA ILE A 518 -13.52 -10.47 4.81
C ILE A 518 -13.67 -11.31 6.09
N LEU A 519 -14.86 -11.34 6.66
CA LEU A 519 -15.18 -12.11 7.87
C LEU A 519 -15.29 -13.60 7.56
N THR A 520 -15.90 -13.91 6.43
CA THR A 520 -16.14 -15.28 5.98
C THR A 520 -16.20 -15.35 4.44
N ALA A 521 -15.87 -16.51 3.87
CA ALA A 521 -15.94 -16.72 2.43
C ALA A 521 -17.38 -16.50 1.91
N GLY A 522 -17.52 -15.74 0.83
CA GLY A 522 -18.82 -15.42 0.24
C GLY A 522 -19.48 -14.13 0.74
N GLN A 523 -18.80 -13.34 1.60
CA GLN A 523 -19.30 -12.04 2.07
C GLN A 523 -19.52 -11.03 0.92
N ASN A 524 -18.69 -11.04 -0.11
CA ASN A 524 -18.81 -10.26 -1.36
C ASN A 524 -18.99 -8.74 -1.15
N LEU A 525 -17.97 -8.06 -0.64
CA LEU A 525 -17.96 -6.61 -0.47
C LEU A 525 -18.07 -5.87 -1.80
N THR A 526 -18.81 -4.76 -1.83
CA THR A 526 -18.91 -3.87 -2.98
C THR A 526 -17.70 -2.93 -3.10
N THR A 527 -16.96 -2.77 -2.03
CA THR A 527 -15.87 -1.80 -1.89
C THR A 527 -14.53 -2.50 -1.67
N CYS A 528 -13.46 -1.79 -1.95
CA CYS A 528 -12.12 -2.19 -1.51
C CYS A 528 -11.17 -0.99 -1.44
N TYR A 529 -10.06 -1.18 -0.73
CA TYR A 529 -8.92 -0.27 -0.75
C TYR A 529 -7.75 -0.94 -1.44
N SER A 530 -7.36 -0.44 -2.61
CA SER A 530 -6.22 -0.94 -3.39
C SER A 530 -5.54 0.18 -4.18
N SER A 531 -4.25 -0.01 -4.47
CA SER A 531 -3.49 0.91 -5.33
C SER A 531 -3.73 0.67 -6.83
N VAL A 532 -4.40 -0.42 -7.18
CA VAL A 532 -4.78 -0.79 -8.55
C VAL A 532 -6.24 -1.26 -8.50
N GLU A 533 -7.04 -0.80 -9.41
CA GLU A 533 -8.49 -0.97 -9.41
C GLU A 533 -8.98 -1.34 -10.80
N ASN A 534 -10.15 -1.99 -10.87
CA ASN A 534 -10.83 -2.22 -12.14
C ASN A 534 -11.26 -0.87 -12.77
N PRO A 535 -10.80 -0.53 -14.00
CA PRO A 535 -11.03 0.79 -14.60
C PRO A 535 -12.50 1.07 -14.92
N TRP A 536 -13.28 0.05 -15.25
CA TRP A 536 -14.70 0.21 -15.55
C TRP A 536 -15.50 0.47 -14.28
N TYR A 537 -15.22 -0.27 -13.22
CA TYR A 537 -15.86 -0.04 -11.93
C TYR A 537 -15.47 1.31 -11.32
N THR A 538 -14.23 1.76 -11.55
CA THR A 538 -13.81 3.11 -11.17
C THR A 538 -14.59 4.18 -11.94
N ARG A 539 -14.82 3.99 -13.26
CA ARG A 539 -15.63 4.92 -14.08
C ARG A 539 -17.10 4.94 -13.67
N PHE A 540 -17.63 3.84 -13.19
CA PHE A 540 -19.01 3.76 -12.69
C PHE A 540 -19.32 4.76 -11.59
N ARG A 541 -18.30 5.27 -10.89
CA ARG A 541 -18.43 6.35 -9.92
C ARG A 541 -19.14 7.58 -10.49
N GLN A 542 -18.88 7.92 -11.75
CA GLN A 542 -19.51 9.06 -12.43
C GLN A 542 -21.02 8.85 -12.60
N VAL A 543 -21.46 7.62 -12.79
CA VAL A 543 -22.89 7.28 -12.91
C VAL A 543 -23.63 7.52 -11.61
N ILE A 544 -22.96 7.26 -10.48
CA ILE A 544 -23.54 7.46 -9.14
C ILE A 544 -23.19 8.83 -8.52
N GLY A 545 -22.80 9.81 -9.36
CA GLY A 545 -22.54 11.18 -8.92
C GLY A 545 -21.19 11.39 -8.21
N LEU A 546 -20.24 10.45 -8.30
CA LEU A 546 -18.89 10.60 -7.75
C LEU A 546 -17.91 10.91 -8.89
N GLU A 547 -17.79 12.17 -9.29
CA GLU A 547 -17.11 12.56 -10.53
C GLU A 547 -15.63 12.22 -10.55
N LYS A 548 -14.92 12.41 -9.45
CA LYS A 548 -13.47 12.16 -9.40
C LYS A 548 -13.11 11.08 -8.40
N SER A 549 -12.29 10.13 -8.87
CA SER A 549 -11.83 9.03 -8.06
C SER A 549 -10.95 9.52 -6.89
N THR A 550 -11.33 9.15 -5.68
CA THR A 550 -10.39 9.14 -4.58
C THR A 550 -9.46 7.96 -4.79
N ARG A 551 -8.19 8.22 -5.01
CA ARG A 551 -7.20 7.17 -5.21
C ARG A 551 -7.23 6.13 -4.10
N ASN A 552 -7.12 4.87 -4.47
CA ASN A 552 -7.06 3.70 -3.61
C ASN A 552 -8.37 3.36 -2.85
N ARG A 553 -9.49 4.05 -3.14
CA ARG A 553 -10.74 3.90 -2.39
C ARG A 553 -11.90 3.54 -3.31
N LEU A 554 -11.85 2.37 -3.89
CA LEU A 554 -12.87 1.91 -4.84
C LEU A 554 -14.22 1.78 -4.13
N MET A 555 -15.18 2.61 -4.51
CA MET A 555 -16.56 2.68 -4.01
C MET A 555 -16.72 2.90 -2.49
N LEU A 556 -15.64 3.15 -1.73
CA LEU A 556 -15.74 3.42 -0.29
C LEU A 556 -16.59 4.65 0.03
N ASP A 557 -16.62 5.63 -0.86
CA ASP A 557 -17.44 6.83 -0.71
C ASP A 557 -18.93 6.57 -1.07
N ALA A 558 -19.26 5.46 -1.72
CA ALA A 558 -20.60 5.03 -2.09
C ALA A 558 -21.30 4.15 -1.04
N GLN A 559 -20.60 3.73 0.03
CA GLN A 559 -21.13 2.80 1.04
C GLN A 559 -22.41 3.27 1.74
N ARG A 560 -22.71 4.56 1.70
CA ARG A 560 -23.92 5.14 2.30
C ARG A 560 -24.96 5.59 1.27
N ASN A 561 -24.72 5.36 -0.04
CA ASN A 561 -25.68 5.63 -1.09
C ASN A 561 -26.70 4.48 -1.16
N PRO A 562 -28.00 4.72 -0.82
CA PRO A 562 -29.00 3.66 -0.75
C PRO A 562 -29.32 3.02 -2.11
N LEU A 563 -29.31 3.82 -3.20
CA LEU A 563 -29.56 3.31 -4.56
C LEU A 563 -28.40 2.44 -5.04
N PHE A 564 -27.16 2.83 -4.76
CA PHE A 564 -25.97 2.03 -5.06
C PHE A 564 -25.99 0.69 -4.31
N LEU A 565 -26.29 0.69 -3.01
CA LEU A 565 -26.37 -0.53 -2.22
C LEU A 565 -27.45 -1.47 -2.75
N ARG A 566 -28.61 -0.90 -3.14
CA ARG A 566 -29.70 -1.66 -3.73
C ARG A 566 -29.30 -2.27 -5.08
N PHE A 567 -28.75 -1.48 -5.97
CA PHE A 567 -28.29 -1.90 -7.30
C PHE A 567 -27.17 -2.99 -7.22
N MET A 568 -26.22 -2.82 -6.31
CA MET A 568 -25.13 -3.77 -6.12
C MET A 568 -25.57 -5.05 -5.39
N GLY A 569 -26.83 -5.14 -4.95
CA GLY A 569 -27.36 -6.33 -4.30
C GLY A 569 -26.85 -6.54 -2.87
N VAL A 570 -26.53 -5.45 -2.13
CA VAL A 570 -26.20 -5.53 -0.71
C VAL A 570 -27.50 -5.81 0.04
N LYS A 571 -27.69 -7.06 0.42
CA LYS A 571 -28.91 -7.56 1.05
C LYS A 571 -28.87 -7.41 2.57
N TYR A 572 -27.69 -7.48 3.17
CA TYR A 572 -27.47 -7.43 4.62
C TYR A 572 -26.48 -6.37 5.05
N LEU A 573 -26.78 -5.73 6.20
CA LEU A 573 -25.86 -4.89 6.95
C LEU A 573 -25.73 -5.45 8.36
N ILE A 574 -24.49 -5.54 8.85
CA ILE A 574 -24.19 -5.99 10.20
C ILE A 574 -23.64 -4.79 10.99
N GLY A 575 -24.25 -4.46 12.11
CA GLY A 575 -23.86 -3.34 12.97
C GLY A 575 -24.35 -1.97 12.49
N GLY A 576 -24.06 -0.93 13.28
CA GLY A 576 -24.51 0.43 13.03
C GLY A 576 -26.02 0.65 13.29
N ASP A 577 -26.55 1.75 12.76
CA ASP A 577 -27.95 2.12 12.84
C ASP A 577 -28.73 1.54 11.65
N CYS A 578 -30.03 1.25 11.85
CA CYS A 578 -30.94 0.79 10.81
C CYS A 578 -31.15 1.87 9.75
N PRO A 579 -30.76 1.67 8.50
CA PRO A 579 -31.07 2.64 7.46
C PRO A 579 -32.56 2.63 7.09
N GLU A 580 -33.05 3.71 6.53
CA GLU A 580 -34.41 3.78 6.02
C GLU A 580 -34.66 2.73 4.91
N GLY A 581 -35.78 2.03 4.97
CA GLY A 581 -36.14 0.97 4.03
C GLY A 581 -35.48 -0.40 4.33
N TRP A 582 -34.79 -0.52 5.46
CA TRP A 582 -34.24 -1.77 5.97
C TRP A 582 -35.05 -2.26 7.17
N THR A 583 -35.03 -3.55 7.43
CA THR A 583 -35.70 -4.19 8.59
C THR A 583 -34.67 -4.92 9.43
N GLU A 584 -34.75 -4.75 10.73
CA GLU A 584 -33.94 -5.56 11.65
C GLU A 584 -34.44 -7.00 11.62
N VAL A 585 -33.51 -7.95 11.45
CA VAL A 585 -33.84 -9.37 11.40
C VAL A 585 -33.15 -10.10 12.53
N PRO A 586 -33.87 -10.99 13.26
CA PRO A 586 -33.25 -11.82 14.26
C PRO A 586 -32.38 -12.87 13.56
N LEU A 587 -31.22 -13.17 14.13
CA LEU A 587 -30.40 -14.28 13.68
C LEU A 587 -31.07 -15.60 14.15
N SER A 588 -31.64 -16.36 13.22
CA SER A 588 -32.39 -17.58 13.47
C SER A 588 -31.49 -18.84 13.43
N GLY A 589 -30.33 -18.81 14.03
CA GLY A 589 -29.52 -20.02 14.23
C GLY A 589 -29.80 -20.66 15.59
N ASP A 590 -29.50 -21.98 15.77
CA ASP A 590 -29.53 -22.70 17.05
C ASP A 590 -28.73 -21.93 18.14
N ALA A 591 -29.31 -20.79 18.52
CA ALA A 591 -28.74 -19.84 19.45
C ALA A 591 -28.52 -20.45 20.86
N GLU A 592 -29.18 -21.57 21.16
CA GLU A 592 -28.95 -22.27 22.42
C GLU A 592 -27.61 -22.99 22.47
N ASN A 593 -27.13 -23.57 21.37
CA ASN A 593 -25.80 -24.19 21.28
C ASN A 593 -24.64 -23.18 21.04
N GLN A 594 -24.96 -21.95 20.58
CA GLN A 594 -23.95 -20.89 20.33
C GLN A 594 -23.88 -19.85 21.46
N LYS A 595 -24.90 -19.73 22.33
CA LYS A 595 -24.90 -18.85 23.51
C LYS A 595 -23.76 -19.10 24.49
N GLU A 596 -23.18 -20.30 24.50
CA GLU A 596 -21.97 -20.60 25.28
C GLU A 596 -20.68 -19.94 24.72
N LYS A 597 -20.69 -19.48 23.46
CA LYS A 597 -19.49 -18.93 22.79
C LYS A 597 -19.46 -17.42 22.63
N VAL A 598 -20.60 -16.75 22.78
CA VAL A 598 -20.71 -15.27 22.62
C VAL A 598 -21.06 -14.67 23.96
N PRO A 599 -20.28 -13.73 24.49
CA PRO A 599 -20.61 -13.03 25.73
C PRO A 599 -21.99 -12.37 25.61
N ALA A 600 -22.82 -12.51 26.65
CA ALA A 600 -24.13 -11.88 26.67
C ALA A 600 -23.98 -10.34 26.59
N GLY A 601 -24.46 -9.74 25.51
CA GLY A 601 -24.38 -8.30 25.23
C GLY A 601 -23.64 -7.90 23.94
N SER A 602 -22.97 -8.84 23.24
CA SER A 602 -22.21 -8.58 22.02
C SER A 602 -22.83 -9.13 20.72
N GLN A 603 -24.15 -9.36 20.68
CA GLN A 603 -24.81 -9.73 19.40
C GLN A 603 -24.96 -8.47 18.54
N PRO A 604 -24.32 -8.40 17.36
CA PRO A 604 -24.51 -7.27 16.46
C PRO A 604 -25.95 -7.27 15.92
N ARG A 605 -26.50 -6.09 15.69
CA ARG A 605 -27.76 -5.95 14.97
C ARG A 605 -27.53 -6.29 13.51
N VAL A 606 -28.48 -6.99 12.91
CA VAL A 606 -28.48 -7.32 11.48
C VAL A 606 -29.70 -6.70 10.81
N TYR A 607 -29.47 -6.03 9.72
CA TYR A 607 -30.52 -5.41 8.93
C TYR A 607 -30.57 -6.01 7.54
N ARG A 608 -31.75 -6.22 7.00
CA ARG A 608 -32.02 -6.75 5.67
C ARG A 608 -32.85 -5.80 4.83
N GLN A 609 -32.50 -5.62 3.56
CA GLN A 609 -33.36 -4.96 2.58
C GLN A 609 -33.93 -5.99 1.59
N GLU A 610 -35.25 -5.98 1.46
CA GLU A 610 -35.98 -6.91 0.59
C GLU A 610 -35.82 -6.59 -0.91
N LYS A 611 -35.50 -5.34 -1.24
CA LYS A 611 -35.41 -4.81 -2.61
C LYS A 611 -34.00 -4.84 -3.18
N ALA A 612 -33.07 -5.59 -2.57
CA ALA A 612 -31.71 -5.76 -3.09
C ALA A 612 -31.75 -6.47 -4.44
N ALA A 613 -31.04 -5.94 -5.44
CA ALA A 613 -30.89 -6.61 -6.73
C ALA A 613 -30.21 -7.98 -6.58
N PRO A 614 -30.60 -9.01 -7.33
CA PRO A 614 -29.84 -10.25 -7.38
C PRO A 614 -28.50 -10.05 -8.08
N LEU A 615 -27.45 -10.80 -7.69
CA LEU A 615 -26.14 -10.70 -8.31
C LEU A 615 -26.15 -11.13 -9.79
N PHE A 616 -27.08 -12.03 -10.14
CA PHE A 616 -27.29 -12.55 -11.50
C PHE A 616 -28.78 -12.59 -11.78
N TYR A 617 -29.22 -12.07 -12.92
CA TYR A 617 -30.61 -12.10 -13.34
C TYR A 617 -30.77 -12.07 -14.85
N LEU A 618 -31.89 -12.61 -15.35
CA LEU A 618 -32.28 -12.54 -16.75
C LEU A 618 -33.32 -11.45 -16.95
N THR A 619 -33.14 -10.62 -17.98
CA THR A 619 -34.11 -9.59 -18.36
C THR A 619 -34.11 -9.29 -19.85
N ASP A 620 -35.26 -8.86 -20.35
CA ASP A 620 -35.49 -8.23 -21.64
C ASP A 620 -35.86 -6.73 -21.49
N GLN A 621 -35.99 -6.25 -20.24
CA GLN A 621 -36.25 -4.84 -19.92
C GLN A 621 -34.95 -4.06 -19.98
N THR A 622 -34.69 -3.47 -21.15
CA THR A 622 -33.40 -2.84 -21.47
C THR A 622 -33.52 -1.37 -21.86
N MET A 623 -32.43 -0.63 -21.67
CA MET A 623 -32.23 0.74 -22.20
C MET A 623 -30.87 0.79 -22.93
N GLY A 624 -30.82 1.49 -24.07
CA GLY A 624 -29.58 1.67 -24.82
C GLY A 624 -28.59 2.61 -24.10
N GLU A 625 -27.29 2.32 -24.18
CA GLU A 625 -26.23 3.08 -23.48
C GLU A 625 -26.22 4.58 -23.85
N LYS A 626 -26.54 4.98 -25.10
CA LYS A 626 -26.59 6.40 -25.48
C LYS A 626 -27.74 7.14 -24.83
N ALA A 627 -28.92 6.51 -24.77
CA ALA A 627 -30.06 7.10 -24.07
C ALA A 627 -29.71 7.34 -22.60
N PHE A 628 -29.15 6.33 -21.96
CA PHE A 628 -28.71 6.40 -20.56
C PHE A 628 -27.64 7.49 -20.34
N GLN A 629 -26.68 7.65 -21.24
CA GLN A 629 -25.63 8.67 -21.09
C GLN A 629 -26.17 10.10 -21.07
N ASN A 630 -27.29 10.36 -21.74
CA ASN A 630 -27.93 11.68 -21.80
C ASN A 630 -28.74 12.05 -20.55
N LEU A 631 -28.96 11.12 -19.65
CA LEU A 631 -29.68 11.33 -18.39
C LEU A 631 -28.81 12.11 -17.38
N THR A 632 -29.46 12.79 -16.47
CA THR A 632 -28.80 13.41 -15.30
C THR A 632 -28.23 12.34 -14.38
N TRP A 633 -27.34 12.70 -13.46
CA TRP A 633 -26.76 11.72 -12.54
C TRP A 633 -27.79 11.14 -11.55
N GLN A 634 -28.88 11.87 -11.28
CA GLN A 634 -30.00 11.41 -10.45
C GLN A 634 -30.82 10.36 -11.19
N GLU A 635 -31.25 10.68 -12.41
CA GLU A 635 -32.01 9.78 -13.29
C GLU A 635 -31.25 8.49 -13.54
N LYS A 636 -29.94 8.57 -13.81
CA LYS A 636 -29.09 7.39 -14.00
C LYS A 636 -29.14 6.40 -12.84
N GLN A 637 -29.20 6.90 -11.59
CA GLN A 637 -29.27 6.01 -10.43
C GLN A 637 -30.63 5.34 -10.26
N ILE A 638 -31.71 6.03 -10.63
CA ILE A 638 -33.07 5.49 -10.64
C ILE A 638 -33.20 4.44 -11.76
N ASP A 639 -32.80 4.82 -12.98
CA ASP A 639 -32.96 3.97 -14.15
C ASP A 639 -32.13 2.70 -14.12
N LEU A 640 -30.98 2.68 -13.42
CA LEU A 640 -30.23 1.45 -13.15
C LEU A 640 -31.02 0.42 -12.32
N LEU A 641 -32.05 0.85 -11.59
CA LEU A 641 -32.97 -0.03 -10.86
C LEU A 641 -34.22 -0.36 -11.65
N GLU A 642 -34.41 0.23 -12.81
CA GLU A 642 -35.57 0.02 -13.64
C GLU A 642 -35.24 -0.61 -15.00
N TYR A 643 -34.00 -0.51 -15.48
CA TYR A 643 -33.57 -1.02 -16.78
C TYR A 643 -32.17 -1.63 -16.69
N ALA A 644 -31.90 -2.66 -17.47
CA ALA A 644 -30.56 -3.10 -17.80
C ALA A 644 -30.02 -2.26 -18.97
N ILE A 645 -28.89 -1.59 -18.75
CA ILE A 645 -28.26 -0.78 -19.80
C ILE A 645 -27.42 -1.66 -20.70
N VAL A 646 -27.76 -1.71 -21.98
CA VAL A 646 -27.11 -2.58 -22.96
C VAL A 646 -26.40 -1.78 -24.03
N PRO A 647 -25.32 -2.34 -24.65
CA PRO A 647 -24.68 -1.73 -25.82
C PRO A 647 -25.71 -1.54 -26.93
N GLU A 648 -25.53 -0.49 -27.74
CA GLU A 648 -26.43 -0.23 -28.86
C GLU A 648 -26.43 -1.42 -29.82
N GLN A 649 -27.54 -2.09 -29.92
CA GLN A 649 -27.87 -2.94 -31.04
C GLN A 649 -28.49 -2.08 -32.16
N LYS A 650 -28.41 -2.50 -33.40
CA LYS A 650 -29.10 -1.81 -34.53
C LYS A 650 -30.60 -1.71 -34.20
N GLU A 651 -31.02 -0.51 -33.80
CA GLU A 651 -32.35 -0.20 -33.29
C GLU A 651 -33.47 -0.66 -34.21
N SER A 652 -34.48 -1.37 -33.66
CA SER A 652 -35.77 -1.53 -34.29
C SER A 652 -36.64 -0.28 -34.07
N SER A 653 -37.55 0.01 -34.97
CA SER A 653 -38.44 1.20 -34.91
C SER A 653 -39.36 1.20 -33.67
N GLN A 654 -39.58 0.04 -33.02
CA GLN A 654 -40.38 -0.09 -31.80
C GLN A 654 -39.61 0.32 -30.56
N GLU A 655 -38.28 0.16 -30.55
CA GLU A 655 -37.42 0.58 -29.41
C GLU A 655 -37.33 2.12 -29.33
N LYS A 656 -37.35 2.84 -30.47
CA LYS A 656 -37.37 4.32 -30.49
C LYS A 656 -38.61 4.91 -29.81
N ALA A 657 -39.77 4.33 -30.03
CA ALA A 657 -41.01 4.78 -29.39
C ALA A 657 -41.05 4.48 -27.89
N GLY A 658 -40.43 3.36 -27.44
CA GLY A 658 -40.24 3.02 -26.02
C GLY A 658 -39.29 3.99 -25.33
N MET A 659 -38.21 4.43 -26.03
CA MET A 659 -37.24 5.37 -25.49
C MET A 659 -37.80 6.79 -25.31
N GLU A 660 -38.65 7.27 -26.22
CA GLU A 660 -39.30 8.58 -26.11
C GLU A 660 -40.30 8.61 -24.96
N ASN A 661 -41.01 7.52 -24.72
CA ASN A 661 -41.93 7.39 -23.57
C ASN A 661 -41.11 7.28 -22.24
N ALA A 662 -40.02 6.49 -22.19
CA ALA A 662 -39.18 6.41 -21.00
C ALA A 662 -38.56 7.76 -20.63
N ARG A 663 -38.19 8.57 -21.61
CA ARG A 663 -37.65 9.94 -21.37
C ARG A 663 -38.69 10.87 -20.78
N LYS A 664 -39.94 10.79 -21.23
CA LYS A 664 -41.03 11.59 -20.69
C LYS A 664 -41.37 11.19 -19.27
N ASP A 665 -41.36 9.90 -18.97
CA ASP A 665 -41.60 9.35 -17.64
C ASP A 665 -40.47 9.71 -16.66
N ALA A 666 -39.22 9.82 -17.13
CA ALA A 666 -38.06 10.19 -16.29
C ALA A 666 -38.07 11.68 -15.91
N GLU A 667 -38.46 12.59 -16.85
CA GLU A 667 -38.64 14.02 -16.57
C GLU A 667 -39.74 14.23 -15.51
N ASP A 668 -40.76 13.39 -15.46
CA ASP A 668 -41.85 13.43 -14.46
C ASP A 668 -41.49 12.78 -13.11
N SER A 669 -40.36 12.03 -13.03
CA SER A 669 -39.99 11.28 -11.83
C SER A 669 -39.19 12.06 -10.78
N LEU A 670 -38.58 13.19 -11.17
CA LEU A 670 -37.82 14.08 -10.27
C LEU A 670 -38.57 15.40 -10.03
N SER A 671 -38.66 15.81 -8.77
CA SER A 671 -39.24 17.09 -8.37
C SER A 671 -38.28 17.92 -7.55
N GLU A 672 -38.28 19.22 -7.76
CA GLU A 672 -37.50 20.15 -6.98
C GLU A 672 -37.98 20.20 -5.52
N CYS A 673 -36.97 20.26 -4.62
CA CYS A 673 -37.19 20.45 -3.20
C CYS A 673 -36.29 21.61 -2.73
N GLY A 674 -36.86 22.79 -2.52
CA GLY A 674 -36.07 23.89 -2.01
C GLY A 674 -35.41 23.56 -0.67
N VAL A 675 -34.16 24.00 -0.51
CA VAL A 675 -33.39 23.77 0.73
C VAL A 675 -32.76 25.06 1.24
N THR A 676 -32.80 25.25 2.55
CA THR A 676 -32.20 26.39 3.23
C THR A 676 -31.21 25.91 4.30
N PHE A 677 -29.97 26.36 4.21
CA PHE A 677 -28.95 26.08 5.22
C PHE A 677 -29.08 27.07 6.37
N ALA A 678 -29.18 26.56 7.61
CA ALA A 678 -29.24 27.39 8.78
C ALA A 678 -27.98 28.24 8.95
N GLY A 679 -28.14 29.54 9.01
CA GLY A 679 -27.06 30.49 9.27
C GLY A 679 -26.62 30.48 10.73
N THR A 680 -25.35 30.76 10.98
CA THR A 680 -24.80 31.00 12.32
C THR A 680 -23.74 32.11 12.21
N GLU A 681 -23.91 33.20 12.95
CA GLU A 681 -22.89 34.25 13.03
C GLU A 681 -22.41 34.42 14.47
N SER A 682 -21.12 34.36 14.66
CA SER A 682 -20.40 34.68 15.89
C SER A 682 -19.02 35.22 15.55
N SER A 683 -18.29 35.76 16.50
CA SER A 683 -16.94 36.34 16.29
C SER A 683 -15.96 35.40 15.58
N ASP A 684 -16.15 34.08 15.69
CA ASP A 684 -15.27 33.03 15.15
C ASP A 684 -15.93 32.12 14.11
N LYS A 685 -17.22 32.32 13.80
CA LYS A 685 -18.03 31.46 12.93
C LYS A 685 -18.93 32.28 12.06
N THR A 686 -18.84 32.15 10.76
CA THR A 686 -19.77 32.72 9.81
C THR A 686 -20.29 31.63 8.90
N VAL A 687 -21.60 31.39 8.90
CA VAL A 687 -22.33 30.62 7.92
C VAL A 687 -23.51 31.48 7.50
N SER A 688 -23.42 32.17 6.38
CA SER A 688 -24.44 33.09 5.93
C SER A 688 -24.55 33.13 4.41
N TYR A 689 -25.73 33.45 3.91
CA TYR A 689 -25.92 33.68 2.48
C TYR A 689 -25.32 35.02 2.08
N THR A 690 -24.67 35.08 0.95
CA THR A 690 -24.22 36.30 0.29
C THR A 690 -25.37 36.95 -0.47
N GLU A 691 -25.22 38.21 -0.87
CA GLU A 691 -26.21 38.90 -1.73
C GLU A 691 -26.45 38.17 -3.07
N ALA A 692 -25.48 37.37 -3.53
CA ALA A 692 -25.61 36.55 -4.74
C ALA A 692 -26.22 35.16 -4.49
N GLY A 693 -26.81 34.91 -3.31
CA GLY A 693 -27.47 33.64 -2.95
C GLY A 693 -26.52 32.47 -2.69
N LYS A 694 -25.19 32.69 -2.58
CA LYS A 694 -24.20 31.65 -2.25
C LYS A 694 -24.07 31.54 -0.73
N LEU A 695 -23.83 30.32 -0.23
CA LEU A 695 -23.59 30.11 1.19
C LEU A 695 -22.08 30.25 1.49
N ARG A 696 -21.71 31.30 2.23
CA ARG A 696 -20.37 31.59 2.69
C ARG A 696 -20.09 30.93 4.03
N ILE A 697 -18.98 30.18 4.13
CA ILE A 697 -18.53 29.48 5.33
C ILE A 697 -17.15 29.95 5.71
N ARG A 698 -16.97 30.50 6.93
CA ARG A 698 -15.69 30.83 7.57
C ARG A 698 -15.63 30.22 8.95
N LEU A 699 -14.82 29.20 9.12
CA LEU A 699 -14.73 28.43 10.36
C LEU A 699 -13.29 28.13 10.74
N LYS A 700 -12.90 28.42 11.98
CA LYS A 700 -11.61 28.00 12.56
C LYS A 700 -11.63 26.50 12.94
N LYS A 701 -12.77 25.98 13.34
CA LYS A 701 -13.01 24.56 13.68
C LYS A 701 -14.30 24.10 13.03
N ALA A 702 -14.43 22.80 12.81
CA ALA A 702 -15.68 22.23 12.30
C ALA A 702 -16.88 22.62 13.15
N ALA A 703 -18.02 22.87 12.50
CA ALA A 703 -19.27 23.27 13.15
C ALA A 703 -20.45 22.47 12.62
N ALA A 704 -21.33 22.07 13.51
CA ALA A 704 -22.63 21.48 13.16
C ALA A 704 -23.63 22.55 12.78
N GLY A 705 -24.51 22.20 11.85
CA GLY A 705 -25.65 23.02 11.39
C GLY A 705 -26.83 22.15 10.96
N ARG A 706 -27.82 22.77 10.35
CA ARG A 706 -29.01 22.11 9.81
C ARG A 706 -29.29 22.59 8.40
N ILE A 707 -29.91 21.74 7.59
CA ILE A 707 -30.47 22.06 6.29
C ILE A 707 -31.98 21.83 6.41
N PHE A 708 -32.80 22.85 6.16
CA PHE A 708 -34.24 22.75 6.16
C PHE A 708 -34.73 22.56 4.73
N MET A 709 -35.71 21.65 4.57
CA MET A 709 -36.37 21.38 3.31
C MET A 709 -37.71 22.12 3.30
N GLU A 710 -38.10 22.64 2.15
CA GLU A 710 -39.37 23.38 1.97
C GLU A 710 -40.59 22.46 2.10
N ARG A 711 -40.44 21.18 1.76
CA ARG A 711 -41.48 20.17 1.92
C ARG A 711 -40.99 18.95 2.68
N GLU A 712 -41.93 18.22 3.23
CA GLU A 712 -41.64 16.89 3.85
C GLU A 712 -41.37 15.85 2.79
N THR A 713 -40.52 14.90 3.16
CA THR A 713 -40.28 13.71 2.35
C THR A 713 -41.47 12.78 2.34
N GLN A 714 -41.73 12.16 1.20
CA GLN A 714 -42.77 11.13 1.04
C GLN A 714 -42.20 9.73 1.22
N LYS A 715 -43.09 8.78 1.49
CA LYS A 715 -42.70 7.37 1.66
C LYS A 715 -42.06 6.80 0.39
N GLY A 716 -40.85 6.23 0.50
CA GLY A 716 -40.12 5.61 -0.61
C GLY A 716 -39.41 6.60 -1.53
N GLU A 717 -39.38 7.87 -1.16
CA GLU A 717 -38.71 8.92 -1.91
C GLU A 717 -37.21 8.97 -1.56
N TYR A 718 -36.38 9.23 -2.56
CA TYR A 718 -34.94 9.48 -2.41
C TYR A 718 -34.66 10.95 -2.60
N LEU A 719 -33.82 11.50 -1.75
CA LEU A 719 -33.36 12.88 -1.83
C LEU A 719 -31.98 12.95 -2.45
N PHE A 720 -31.82 13.79 -3.47
CA PHE A 720 -30.57 14.08 -4.16
C PHE A 720 -30.15 15.50 -3.89
N LEU A 721 -29.10 15.72 -3.11
CA LEU A 721 -28.55 17.04 -2.80
C LEU A 721 -27.18 17.17 -3.48
N SER A 722 -26.97 18.27 -4.18
CA SER A 722 -25.66 18.61 -4.74
C SER A 722 -25.36 20.09 -4.63
N PHE A 723 -24.06 20.43 -4.55
CA PHE A 723 -23.57 21.79 -4.57
C PHE A 723 -22.09 21.81 -4.95
N ARG A 724 -21.66 22.90 -5.55
CA ARG A 724 -20.26 23.14 -5.88
C ARG A 724 -19.57 23.87 -4.73
N VAL A 725 -18.34 23.43 -4.40
CA VAL A 725 -17.51 23.99 -3.34
C VAL A 725 -16.40 24.84 -3.93
N LYS A 726 -16.46 26.14 -3.71
CA LYS A 726 -15.39 27.08 -4.05
C LYS A 726 -14.48 27.29 -2.86
N ASN A 727 -13.31 26.69 -2.86
CA ASN A 727 -12.34 26.81 -1.79
C ASN A 727 -11.50 28.09 -1.93
N ASN A 728 -11.66 29.05 -1.01
CA ASN A 728 -10.89 30.30 -0.98
C ASN A 728 -9.49 30.11 -0.36
N GLN A 729 -9.18 28.95 0.20
CA GLN A 729 -7.90 28.58 0.80
C GLN A 729 -7.38 27.27 0.18
N SER A 730 -6.97 27.33 -1.07
CA SER A 730 -6.58 26.14 -1.85
C SER A 730 -5.51 25.23 -1.20
N GLY A 731 -4.75 25.78 -0.25
CA GLY A 731 -3.78 25.04 0.57
C GLY A 731 -4.38 24.21 1.70
N LYS A 732 -5.71 24.25 1.93
CA LYS A 732 -6.41 23.48 2.97
C LYS A 732 -7.50 22.61 2.36
N ASP A 733 -7.77 21.49 3.00
CA ASP A 733 -8.89 20.63 2.68
C ASP A 733 -10.21 21.31 3.08
N VAL A 734 -11.25 21.10 2.26
CA VAL A 734 -12.63 21.43 2.62
C VAL A 734 -13.44 20.15 2.71
N SER A 735 -14.28 20.02 3.74
CA SER A 735 -15.20 18.89 3.86
C SER A 735 -16.55 19.34 4.36
N VAL A 736 -17.60 18.74 3.80
CA VAL A 736 -18.96 18.88 4.29
C VAL A 736 -19.53 17.50 4.51
N THR A 737 -20.12 17.27 5.69
CA THR A 737 -20.81 16.03 6.01
C THR A 737 -22.29 16.31 6.14
N VAL A 738 -23.12 15.67 5.32
CA VAL A 738 -24.58 15.78 5.39
C VAL A 738 -25.13 14.41 5.79
N ASN A 739 -25.95 14.40 6.81
CA ASN A 739 -26.60 13.18 7.32
C ASN A 739 -25.63 11.97 7.45
N GLY A 740 -24.42 12.24 7.99
CA GLY A 740 -23.39 11.23 8.16
C GLY A 740 -22.53 10.92 6.92
N THR A 741 -22.95 11.35 5.72
CA THR A 741 -22.17 11.17 4.48
C THR A 741 -21.20 12.33 4.29
N LYS A 742 -19.90 12.03 4.20
CA LYS A 742 -18.84 13.04 4.09
C LYS A 742 -18.29 13.12 2.68
N ASN A 743 -18.32 14.31 2.09
CA ASN A 743 -17.58 14.68 0.88
C ASN A 743 -16.39 15.58 1.22
N LYS A 744 -15.34 15.55 0.39
CA LYS A 744 -14.09 16.26 0.65
C LYS A 744 -13.43 16.75 -0.65
N LEU A 745 -13.12 18.04 -0.70
CA LEU A 745 -12.21 18.65 -1.66
C LEU A 745 -10.81 18.73 -1.02
N SER A 746 -9.82 18.05 -1.60
CA SER A 746 -8.47 18.03 -1.07
C SER A 746 -7.71 19.33 -1.37
N SER A 747 -6.77 19.67 -0.48
CA SER A 747 -5.75 20.72 -0.72
C SER A 747 -4.97 20.44 -2.02
N ILE A 748 -4.64 21.49 -2.75
CA ILE A 748 -3.77 21.41 -3.94
C ILE A 748 -2.37 20.88 -3.63
N HIS A 749 -1.93 20.95 -2.37
CA HIS A 749 -0.63 20.44 -1.92
C HIS A 749 -0.66 18.95 -1.57
N THR A 750 -1.85 18.34 -1.56
CA THR A 750 -1.97 16.90 -1.32
C THR A 750 -1.47 16.12 -2.52
N ASP A 751 -0.63 15.14 -2.31
CA ASP A 751 -0.09 14.28 -3.39
C ASP A 751 -1.16 13.54 -4.19
N TYR A 752 -2.33 13.34 -3.59
CA TYR A 752 -3.50 12.67 -4.16
C TYR A 752 -4.74 13.56 -4.01
N ALA A 753 -4.67 14.77 -4.58
CA ALA A 753 -5.81 15.66 -4.56
C ALA A 753 -6.99 15.02 -5.30
N THR A 754 -8.15 14.96 -4.65
CA THR A 754 -9.38 14.51 -5.29
C THR A 754 -9.79 15.47 -6.41
N GLY A 755 -9.57 16.77 -6.23
CA GLY A 755 -9.96 17.82 -7.17
C GLY A 755 -11.48 17.86 -7.44
N ASP A 756 -12.26 17.08 -6.72
CA ASP A 756 -13.71 17.03 -6.83
C ASP A 756 -14.30 18.20 -6.04
N ASP A 757 -14.79 19.17 -6.75
CA ASP A 757 -15.38 20.40 -6.20
C ASP A 757 -16.91 20.37 -6.16
N THR A 758 -17.53 19.35 -6.75
CA THR A 758 -19.00 19.17 -6.72
C THR A 758 -19.35 18.02 -5.81
N PHE A 759 -20.02 18.34 -4.70
CA PHE A 759 -20.41 17.35 -3.70
C PHE A 759 -21.81 16.83 -3.98
N HIS A 760 -21.96 15.51 -4.06
CA HIS A 760 -23.21 14.81 -4.31
C HIS A 760 -23.59 13.96 -3.11
N TYR A 761 -24.87 13.98 -2.75
CA TYR A 761 -25.44 13.18 -1.67
C TYR A 761 -26.74 12.56 -2.12
N VAL A 762 -26.97 11.30 -1.72
CA VAL A 762 -28.22 10.55 -1.95
C VAL A 762 -28.67 9.97 -0.63
N PHE A 763 -29.94 10.22 -0.26
CA PHE A 763 -30.52 9.74 0.98
C PHE A 763 -31.86 9.05 0.73
N ALA A 764 -32.09 7.92 1.41
CA ALA A 764 -33.41 7.46 1.77
C ALA A 764 -33.74 8.04 3.15
N LEU A 765 -34.86 8.72 3.28
CA LEU A 765 -35.24 9.42 4.50
C LEU A 765 -36.62 8.92 4.96
N PRO A 766 -36.89 8.88 6.27
CA PRO A 766 -38.24 8.62 6.77
C PRO A 766 -39.27 9.61 6.22
N GLU A 767 -40.49 9.15 6.03
CA GLU A 767 -41.63 10.00 5.67
C GLU A 767 -41.81 11.14 6.70
N GLY A 768 -42.07 12.34 6.24
CA GLY A 768 -42.23 13.52 7.10
C GLY A 768 -40.93 14.19 7.53
N THR A 769 -39.76 13.77 6.98
CA THR A 769 -38.51 14.47 7.29
C THR A 769 -38.47 15.84 6.65
N LYS A 770 -38.15 16.89 7.46
CA LYS A 770 -37.99 18.29 7.03
C LYS A 770 -36.61 18.86 7.22
N GLU A 771 -35.71 18.13 7.90
CA GLU A 771 -34.39 18.67 8.19
C GLU A 771 -33.28 17.58 8.04
N LEU A 772 -32.11 18.04 7.62
CA LEU A 772 -30.89 17.22 7.56
C LEU A 772 -29.83 17.80 8.49
N SER A 773 -29.07 16.95 9.11
CA SER A 773 -27.86 17.38 9.84
C SER A 773 -26.74 17.74 8.87
N VAL A 774 -26.00 18.81 9.16
CA VAL A 774 -24.77 19.13 8.40
C VAL A 774 -23.62 19.44 9.35
N ILE A 775 -22.42 19.00 8.97
CA ILE A 775 -21.17 19.37 9.64
C ILE A 775 -20.27 20.02 8.60
N TYR A 776 -20.02 21.32 8.79
CA TYR A 776 -19.09 22.08 7.97
C TYR A 776 -17.67 21.87 8.50
N GLY A 777 -16.72 21.50 7.63
CA GLY A 777 -15.30 21.48 7.96
C GLY A 777 -14.73 22.88 8.19
N SER A 778 -13.61 22.99 8.90
CA SER A 778 -12.90 24.26 9.06
C SER A 778 -12.37 24.78 7.72
N GLY A 779 -12.37 26.10 7.53
CA GLY A 779 -11.85 26.74 6.32
C GLY A 779 -12.59 28.03 5.97
N ASP A 780 -12.26 28.60 4.82
CA ASP A 780 -12.97 29.71 4.17
C ASP A 780 -13.35 29.24 2.76
N TYR A 781 -14.64 29.00 2.54
CA TYR A 781 -15.16 28.49 1.28
C TYR A 781 -16.62 28.90 1.05
N GLU A 782 -17.09 28.73 -0.17
CA GLU A 782 -18.47 29.02 -0.58
C GLU A 782 -19.12 27.76 -1.15
N LEU A 783 -20.41 27.55 -0.86
CA LEU A 783 -21.27 26.59 -1.57
C LEU A 783 -22.09 27.33 -2.61
N GLU A 784 -21.97 26.90 -3.85
CA GLU A 784 -22.60 27.46 -5.04
C GLU A 784 -23.42 26.39 -5.75
N ASP A 785 -24.35 26.80 -6.62
CA ASP A 785 -25.13 25.91 -7.47
C ASP A 785 -25.84 24.81 -6.65
N ILE A 786 -26.45 25.20 -5.54
CA ILE A 786 -27.15 24.28 -4.63
C ILE A 786 -28.40 23.77 -5.34
N SER A 787 -28.48 22.46 -5.50
CA SER A 787 -29.65 21.76 -6.08
C SER A 787 -30.09 20.64 -5.16
N CYS A 788 -31.35 20.56 -4.94
CA CYS A 788 -32.00 19.48 -4.20
C CYS A 788 -33.20 18.98 -4.98
N LEU A 789 -33.17 17.71 -5.33
CA LEU A 789 -34.28 17.03 -6.03
C LEU A 789 -34.73 15.84 -5.20
N THR A 790 -35.97 15.45 -5.37
CA THR A 790 -36.51 14.20 -4.85
C THR A 790 -37.06 13.37 -5.99
N GLY A 791 -37.02 12.05 -5.82
CA GLY A 791 -37.51 11.10 -6.81
C GLY A 791 -37.75 9.72 -6.22
N SER A 792 -38.45 8.88 -6.94
CA SER A 792 -38.74 7.52 -6.51
C SER A 792 -38.45 6.53 -7.63
N VAL A 793 -38.12 5.30 -7.24
CA VAL A 793 -37.98 4.17 -8.18
C VAL A 793 -39.38 3.62 -8.48
N ASP A 794 -39.70 3.41 -9.75
CA ASP A 794 -40.91 2.65 -10.13
C ASP A 794 -40.78 1.19 -9.69
N GLU A 795 -41.43 0.87 -8.60
CA GLU A 795 -41.34 -0.45 -7.98
C GLU A 795 -41.93 -1.57 -8.85
N ASN A 796 -42.82 -1.26 -9.79
CA ASN A 796 -43.34 -2.26 -10.72
C ASN A 796 -42.30 -2.57 -11.79
N ARG A 797 -41.64 -1.57 -12.34
CA ARG A 797 -40.53 -1.75 -13.28
C ARG A 797 -39.36 -2.45 -12.60
N ASN A 798 -39.02 -2.04 -11.38
CA ASN A 798 -37.96 -2.70 -10.61
C ASN A 798 -38.25 -4.18 -10.36
N ARG A 799 -39.47 -4.52 -9.97
CA ARG A 799 -39.91 -5.89 -9.78
C ARG A 799 -39.86 -6.70 -11.08
N SER A 800 -40.30 -6.11 -12.19
CA SER A 800 -40.21 -6.72 -13.52
C SER A 800 -38.77 -6.97 -13.94
N LEU A 801 -37.87 -6.02 -13.73
CA LEU A 801 -36.45 -6.14 -14.05
C LEU A 801 -35.81 -7.37 -13.35
N TYR A 802 -36.12 -7.62 -12.09
CA TYR A 802 -35.49 -8.67 -11.28
C TYR A 802 -36.37 -9.92 -11.08
N GLN A 803 -37.43 -10.10 -11.90
CA GLN A 803 -38.39 -11.23 -11.74
C GLN A 803 -37.72 -12.60 -12.00
N ASN A 804 -36.64 -12.67 -12.77
CA ASN A 804 -35.94 -13.90 -13.11
C ASN A 804 -34.49 -13.88 -12.52
N PRO A 805 -34.35 -14.06 -11.20
CA PRO A 805 -33.05 -14.21 -10.58
C PRO A 805 -32.40 -15.53 -11.01
N VAL A 806 -31.09 -15.51 -11.26
CA VAL A 806 -30.31 -16.68 -11.66
C VAL A 806 -29.43 -17.13 -10.50
N GLN A 807 -29.40 -18.43 -10.25
CA GLN A 807 -28.58 -19.03 -9.21
C GLN A 807 -27.31 -19.60 -9.83
N LEU A 808 -26.19 -18.83 -9.77
CA LEU A 808 -24.87 -19.35 -10.08
C LEU A 808 -24.09 -19.58 -8.77
N THR A 809 -23.46 -20.72 -8.69
CA THR A 809 -22.60 -21.10 -7.57
C THR A 809 -21.16 -20.74 -7.87
N ARG A 810 -20.38 -20.44 -6.85
CA ARG A 810 -18.95 -20.19 -6.99
C ARG A 810 -18.24 -21.47 -7.44
N SER A 811 -17.37 -21.38 -8.43
CA SER A 811 -16.55 -22.51 -8.89
C SER A 811 -15.62 -23.01 -7.77
N SER A 812 -15.25 -24.29 -7.79
CA SER A 812 -14.38 -24.92 -6.79
C SER A 812 -13.01 -24.22 -6.66
N SER A 813 -12.47 -23.69 -7.76
CA SER A 813 -11.24 -22.87 -7.73
C SER A 813 -11.46 -21.47 -7.14
N GLY A 814 -12.71 -21.05 -6.97
CA GLY A 814 -13.08 -19.70 -6.56
C GLY A 814 -12.78 -18.60 -7.59
N ASN A 815 -12.38 -18.96 -8.81
CA ASN A 815 -12.03 -18.02 -9.86
C ASN A 815 -13.22 -17.63 -10.75
N GLY A 816 -14.44 -18.00 -10.40
CA GLY A 816 -15.65 -17.70 -11.17
C GLY A 816 -16.90 -18.32 -10.62
N TYR A 817 -17.92 -18.41 -11.49
CA TYR A 817 -19.27 -18.90 -11.16
C TYR A 817 -19.76 -19.87 -12.23
N GLU A 818 -20.58 -20.84 -11.84
CA GLU A 818 -21.17 -21.80 -12.77
C GLU A 818 -22.56 -22.26 -12.29
N GLY A 819 -23.41 -22.64 -13.23
CA GLY A 819 -24.74 -23.15 -12.93
C GLY A 819 -25.65 -23.31 -14.15
N LEU A 820 -26.86 -23.78 -13.91
CA LEU A 820 -27.90 -23.89 -14.93
C LEU A 820 -28.68 -22.57 -15.01
N VAL A 821 -28.93 -22.11 -16.22
CA VAL A 821 -29.70 -20.91 -16.52
C VAL A 821 -30.87 -21.33 -17.42
N GLN A 822 -32.09 -21.08 -16.96
CA GLN A 822 -33.30 -21.34 -17.72
C GLN A 822 -33.84 -20.01 -18.28
N ALA A 823 -33.95 -19.90 -19.59
CA ALA A 823 -34.48 -18.75 -20.27
C ALA A 823 -35.72 -19.15 -21.11
N ASP A 824 -36.86 -18.54 -20.77
CA ASP A 824 -38.13 -18.81 -21.48
C ASP A 824 -38.17 -18.17 -22.87
N ASN A 825 -37.34 -17.15 -23.09
CA ASN A 825 -37.09 -16.47 -24.37
C ASN A 825 -35.66 -15.95 -24.37
N SER A 826 -35.25 -15.40 -25.50
CA SER A 826 -33.91 -14.75 -25.63
C SER A 826 -33.80 -13.53 -24.73
N ARG A 827 -32.85 -13.52 -23.78
CA ARG A 827 -32.68 -12.50 -22.74
C ARG A 827 -31.23 -12.16 -22.46
N TRP A 828 -31.01 -11.03 -21.78
CA TRP A 828 -29.73 -10.67 -21.22
C TRP A 828 -29.55 -11.33 -19.85
N LEU A 829 -28.45 -12.05 -19.67
CA LEU A 829 -27.94 -12.40 -18.35
C LEU A 829 -27.07 -11.23 -17.87
N VAL A 830 -27.59 -10.51 -16.89
CA VAL A 830 -26.93 -9.35 -16.29
C VAL A 830 -26.29 -9.78 -15.00
N THR A 831 -25.10 -9.24 -14.71
CA THR A 831 -24.40 -9.46 -13.45
C THR A 831 -24.04 -8.14 -12.78
N SER A 832 -23.79 -8.16 -11.47
CA SER A 832 -23.15 -7.05 -10.74
C SER A 832 -21.66 -7.29 -10.52
N LEU A 833 -20.99 -8.13 -11.32
CA LEU A 833 -19.53 -8.29 -11.38
C LEU A 833 -18.94 -7.21 -12.27
N PRO A 834 -17.95 -6.42 -11.82
CA PRO A 834 -17.26 -5.45 -12.66
C PRO A 834 -16.67 -6.11 -13.93
N TYR A 835 -16.96 -5.52 -15.07
CA TYR A 835 -16.46 -6.01 -16.36
C TYR A 835 -14.93 -5.94 -16.43
N ASP A 836 -14.34 -7.00 -17.00
CA ASP A 836 -12.94 -7.08 -17.34
C ASP A 836 -12.76 -7.97 -18.58
N GLU A 837 -11.86 -7.61 -19.47
CA GLU A 837 -11.59 -8.35 -20.73
C GLU A 837 -11.04 -9.76 -20.46
N ASN A 838 -10.54 -10.00 -19.25
CA ASN A 838 -9.98 -11.28 -18.83
C ASN A 838 -11.03 -12.28 -18.29
N PHE A 839 -12.32 -11.93 -18.35
CA PHE A 839 -13.37 -12.91 -18.13
C PHE A 839 -13.56 -13.81 -19.36
N HIS A 840 -13.75 -15.08 -19.10
CA HIS A 840 -14.10 -16.08 -20.08
C HIS A 840 -15.46 -16.66 -19.76
N ILE A 841 -16.29 -16.86 -20.75
CA ILE A 841 -17.64 -17.38 -20.60
C ILE A 841 -17.83 -18.56 -21.56
N THR A 842 -18.47 -19.61 -21.07
CA THR A 842 -19.03 -20.66 -21.92
C THR A 842 -20.49 -20.88 -21.61
N VAL A 843 -21.27 -21.09 -22.67
CA VAL A 843 -22.66 -21.56 -22.61
C VAL A 843 -22.71 -22.89 -23.35
N ASP A 844 -23.13 -23.97 -22.70
CA ASP A 844 -23.12 -25.34 -23.22
C ASP A 844 -21.76 -25.75 -23.81
N GLY A 845 -20.67 -25.33 -23.14
CA GLY A 845 -19.29 -25.59 -23.54
C GLY A 845 -18.79 -24.73 -24.72
N LYS A 846 -19.61 -23.89 -25.33
CA LYS A 846 -19.21 -22.97 -26.40
C LYS A 846 -18.77 -21.64 -25.80
N LYS A 847 -17.60 -21.13 -26.20
CA LYS A 847 -17.11 -19.81 -25.78
C LYS A 847 -18.01 -18.70 -26.33
N ILE A 848 -18.37 -17.78 -25.45
CA ILE A 848 -19.10 -16.55 -25.78
C ILE A 848 -18.22 -15.36 -25.38
N GLN A 849 -18.33 -14.27 -26.12
CA GLN A 849 -17.69 -13.01 -25.76
C GLN A 849 -18.43 -12.36 -24.58
N PRO A 850 -17.74 -11.95 -23.51
CA PRO A 850 -18.34 -11.17 -22.45
C PRO A 850 -18.72 -9.78 -22.98
N GLU A 851 -19.88 -9.28 -22.57
CA GLU A 851 -20.36 -7.97 -22.91
C GLU A 851 -20.37 -7.06 -21.67
N ARG A 852 -20.21 -5.76 -21.87
CA ARG A 852 -20.25 -4.77 -20.81
C ARG A 852 -21.65 -4.17 -20.74
N LEU A 853 -22.36 -4.51 -19.66
CA LEU A 853 -23.71 -4.02 -19.35
C LEU A 853 -23.67 -3.01 -18.21
N ASN A 854 -24.74 -2.24 -18.04
CA ASN A 854 -24.87 -1.24 -16.99
C ASN A 854 -23.61 -0.36 -16.88
N THR A 855 -23.04 -0.01 -18.04
CA THR A 855 -21.81 0.78 -18.24
C THR A 855 -20.51 0.17 -17.73
N ALA A 856 -20.55 -0.73 -16.74
CA ALA A 856 -19.36 -1.21 -16.07
C ALA A 856 -19.39 -2.68 -15.63
N PHE A 857 -20.44 -3.42 -15.90
CA PHE A 857 -20.63 -4.76 -15.37
C PHE A 857 -20.65 -5.82 -16.47
N LEU A 858 -20.28 -7.04 -16.08
CA LEU A 858 -20.26 -8.20 -16.94
C LEU A 858 -21.68 -8.67 -17.28
N GLY A 859 -21.91 -9.01 -18.52
CA GLY A 859 -23.13 -9.68 -18.95
C GLY A 859 -22.97 -10.42 -20.27
N MET A 860 -24.03 -11.04 -20.72
CA MET A 860 -24.08 -11.79 -21.95
C MET A 860 -25.51 -12.02 -22.41
N HIS A 861 -25.70 -12.23 -23.70
CA HIS A 861 -26.98 -12.61 -24.26
C HIS A 861 -27.17 -14.13 -24.19
N ILE A 862 -28.32 -14.60 -23.68
CA ILE A 862 -28.70 -16.02 -23.56
C ILE A 862 -29.89 -16.26 -24.46
N GLN A 863 -29.84 -17.32 -25.26
CA GLN A 863 -30.97 -17.78 -26.11
C GLN A 863 -32.05 -18.46 -25.25
N GLU A 864 -33.20 -18.69 -25.84
CA GLU A 864 -34.26 -19.53 -25.22
C GLU A 864 -33.73 -20.94 -24.95
N GLY A 865 -34.00 -21.49 -23.78
CA GLY A 865 -33.64 -22.87 -23.39
C GLY A 865 -33.03 -22.99 -22.01
N ASN A 866 -32.56 -24.21 -21.73
CA ASN A 866 -31.80 -24.53 -20.53
C ASN A 866 -30.32 -24.60 -20.87
N HIS A 867 -29.51 -23.77 -20.23
CA HIS A 867 -28.10 -23.63 -20.56
C HIS A 867 -27.20 -23.86 -19.37
N GLN A 868 -26.12 -24.59 -19.58
CA GLN A 868 -25.02 -24.67 -18.61
C GLN A 868 -24.08 -23.44 -18.83
N VAL A 869 -24.12 -22.49 -17.93
CA VAL A 869 -23.28 -21.30 -17.96
C VAL A 869 -22.07 -21.48 -17.04
N LYS A 870 -20.89 -21.14 -17.56
CA LYS A 870 -19.66 -21.07 -16.77
C LYS A 870 -18.94 -19.75 -17.07
N ILE A 871 -18.66 -18.99 -16.02
CA ILE A 871 -17.93 -17.73 -16.03
C ILE A 871 -16.67 -17.93 -15.21
N TRP A 872 -15.49 -17.65 -15.78
CA TRP A 872 -14.25 -17.67 -14.99
C TRP A 872 -13.31 -16.54 -15.41
N TYR A 873 -12.43 -16.19 -14.51
CA TYR A 873 -11.46 -15.11 -14.69
C TYR A 873 -10.05 -15.71 -14.80
N GLU A 874 -9.26 -15.20 -15.73
CA GLU A 874 -7.85 -15.54 -15.91
C GLU A 874 -7.02 -14.27 -16.10
N SER A 875 -6.17 -13.94 -15.11
CA SER A 875 -5.38 -12.70 -15.14
C SER A 875 -4.42 -12.65 -16.33
N ALA A 876 -4.39 -11.52 -17.03
CA ALA A 876 -3.45 -11.30 -18.14
C ALA A 876 -2.01 -11.57 -17.67
N GLY A 877 -1.25 -12.26 -18.51
CA GLY A 877 0.15 -12.61 -18.22
C GLY A 877 0.36 -13.81 -17.28
N SER A 878 -0.70 -14.39 -16.71
CA SER A 878 -0.61 -15.53 -15.78
C SER A 878 0.02 -16.76 -16.45
N GLN A 879 -0.49 -17.20 -17.60
CA GLN A 879 0.05 -18.35 -18.34
C GLN A 879 1.49 -18.12 -18.82
N ALA A 880 1.78 -16.94 -19.37
CA ALA A 880 3.13 -16.59 -19.81
C ALA A 880 4.13 -16.59 -18.64
N GLY A 881 3.73 -16.06 -17.50
CA GLY A 881 4.52 -16.04 -16.29
C GLY A 881 4.84 -17.46 -15.77
N LEU A 882 3.83 -18.31 -15.71
CA LEU A 882 3.98 -19.73 -15.32
C LEU A 882 4.93 -20.48 -16.28
N LEU A 883 4.77 -20.27 -17.58
CA LEU A 883 5.64 -20.87 -18.59
C LEU A 883 7.09 -20.43 -18.41
N LEU A 884 7.35 -19.13 -18.28
CA LEU A 884 8.69 -18.58 -18.10
C LEU A 884 9.36 -19.12 -16.82
N SER A 885 8.64 -19.13 -15.70
CA SER A 885 9.15 -19.69 -14.45
C SER A 885 9.42 -21.19 -14.57
N GLY A 886 8.52 -21.94 -15.21
CA GLY A 886 8.67 -23.37 -15.45
C GLY A 886 9.90 -23.68 -16.29
N VAL A 887 10.11 -22.97 -17.40
CA VAL A 887 11.31 -23.10 -18.23
C VAL A 887 12.57 -22.76 -17.42
N ALA A 888 12.54 -21.72 -16.60
CA ALA A 888 13.69 -21.37 -15.74
C ALA A 888 14.00 -22.50 -14.74
N VAL A 889 13.01 -23.10 -14.11
CA VAL A 889 13.20 -24.26 -13.20
C VAL A 889 13.84 -25.42 -13.92
N VAL A 890 13.36 -25.78 -15.12
CA VAL A 890 13.91 -26.88 -15.93
C VAL A 890 15.37 -26.60 -16.32
N VAL A 891 15.66 -25.40 -16.84
CA VAL A 891 17.03 -24.99 -17.22
C VAL A 891 17.97 -25.04 -16.02
N GLY A 892 17.52 -24.58 -14.86
CA GLY A 892 18.29 -24.66 -13.61
C GLY A 892 18.55 -26.10 -13.17
N GLY A 893 17.54 -26.95 -13.24
CA GLY A 893 17.64 -28.37 -12.93
C GLY A 893 18.65 -29.08 -13.84
N ILE A 894 18.58 -28.85 -15.15
CA ILE A 894 19.57 -29.39 -16.12
C ILE A 894 20.98 -28.87 -15.79
N GLY A 895 21.14 -27.59 -15.49
CA GLY A 895 22.45 -27.02 -15.12
C GLY A 895 23.06 -27.65 -13.86
N ILE A 896 22.22 -27.92 -12.84
CA ILE A 896 22.66 -28.62 -11.63
C ILE A 896 23.06 -30.09 -11.96
N PHE A 897 22.23 -30.80 -12.71
CA PHE A 897 22.46 -32.18 -13.10
C PHE A 897 23.78 -32.33 -13.88
N LEU A 898 23.99 -31.52 -14.91
CA LEU A 898 25.22 -31.50 -15.69
C LEU A 898 26.46 -31.24 -14.81
N ARG A 899 26.35 -30.34 -13.86
CA ARG A 899 27.45 -30.04 -12.92
C ARG A 899 27.74 -31.20 -12.01
N ILE A 900 26.76 -31.92 -11.52
CA ILE A 900 26.95 -33.14 -10.72
C ILE A 900 27.62 -34.20 -11.57
N LEU A 901 27.16 -34.41 -12.81
CA LEU A 901 27.73 -35.39 -13.75
C LEU A 901 29.21 -35.11 -14.08
N LEU A 902 29.53 -33.83 -14.33
CA LEU A 902 30.93 -33.42 -14.60
C LEU A 902 31.83 -33.58 -13.37
N ARG A 903 31.34 -33.40 -12.15
CA ARG A 903 32.10 -33.64 -10.93
C ARG A 903 32.34 -35.11 -10.68
N THR A 904 31.36 -35.98 -10.88
CA THR A 904 31.51 -37.43 -10.71
C THR A 904 32.44 -38.05 -11.75
N THR A 905 32.34 -37.59 -13.00
CA THR A 905 33.25 -38.03 -14.06
C THR A 905 34.68 -37.50 -13.86
N GLY A 906 34.85 -36.27 -13.38
CA GLY A 906 36.14 -35.68 -13.03
C GLY A 906 36.82 -36.41 -11.85
N GLN A 907 36.06 -36.82 -10.83
CA GLN A 907 36.56 -37.63 -9.71
C GLN A 907 36.92 -39.04 -10.15
N ARG A 908 36.13 -39.71 -11.01
CA ARG A 908 36.45 -41.02 -11.59
C ARG A 908 37.72 -40.99 -12.44
N ARG A 909 37.94 -39.89 -13.22
CA ARG A 909 39.21 -39.70 -13.97
C ARG A 909 40.41 -39.48 -13.05
N LYS A 910 40.27 -38.76 -11.93
CA LYS A 910 41.34 -38.62 -10.94
C LYS A 910 41.64 -39.94 -10.21
N ALA A 911 40.62 -40.69 -9.83
CA ALA A 911 40.76 -41.99 -9.19
C ALA A 911 41.36 -43.07 -10.11
N ARG A 912 41.27 -42.93 -11.45
CA ARG A 912 41.94 -43.81 -12.43
C ARG A 912 43.37 -43.36 -12.78
N ARG A 913 43.80 -42.18 -12.36
CA ARG A 913 45.16 -41.64 -12.57
C ARG A 913 46.06 -41.79 -11.34
N ASN A 914 45.49 -42.04 -10.19
CA ASN A 914 46.15 -42.50 -8.97
C ASN A 914 46.04 -44.04 -8.89
#